data_5e427ffb9bc0cecf0ebb83a859384392
#
_entry.id   5e427ffb9bc0cecf0ebb83a859384392
#
_cell.length_a   1.000
_cell.length_b   1.000
_cell.length_c   1.000
_cell.angle_alpha   90.00
_cell.angle_beta   90.00
_cell.angle_gamma   90.00
#
_symmetry.space_group_name_H-M   'P 1'
#
loop_
_entity.id
_entity.type
_entity.pdbx_description
1 polymer ?
#
loop_
_entity_poly.entity_id
_entity_poly.type
_entity_poly.pdbx_seq_one_letter_code
_entity_poly.pdbx_strand_id
1 'polypeptide(L)'
;MGEPARILQGPWAAKPAAPALSDRTADVFSRVLPEQWKGYAPREGQLTLTRVIADTLSHGGQLLAEGPCGTGKTLAYLVPAILQADQTGRTVLVVTASIALQEQLVQHDLPALAKALDGELREPLTWTLLKGRGNYLCQNTLSEPAPTYLSTEERAELRTVDTWARTTETGDRLELPMIVRDGVWAMRSVESDDCLRDGCDHFDECFARKAKAKAEGVRVVVVNYHLLFAHISVRRETFQDIIVPKTAGKDSGLAWDIVLCDEAHEAGDIARDFMGRDLTERGAAKVSAWLKRSAEDGDDGGSAPERIALASQIEQSAAALWREMGDRLPIAHPGQRQEAHRVREGLPAEHLIELLDRAAAMASKAVRSIKALGSDIDPGQRKVLRAAENAERRARRTRSWLDAAICPAEAPHTVLWLESHTDKRGRDHVRFCGRFLDVGSVLQTELFARSRAVILSSATLTTGPLPALNLLREAGASDAWHWIRQQLGLPSTTPALAVASPFDFRAQALLCLPAGMGDPTRDREGFDAKVVEAVEEVARAAGGRTLALFTSRRMAERAAAHLRAQGLGFPVLCQGEQPRPHLLAAMKSKPSILCATTSFWTGVDLPGEAVVAVVLDKMPFPVMGDPVLDALSELAFARTGDRWTGWREESLPRATLALRQGAGRLIRSVTDWGVVVVCDPRLTSKAYGAGVIKSLGMPAQARSLAAVRQWFAARGDAR
;
A
#
# COMPACT_ATOMS: atom_id res chain seq x y z
N MET A 1 14.37 -19.16 -33.73
CA MET A 1 13.90 -17.94 -34.38
C MET A 1 12.38 -18.00 -34.32
N GLY A 2 11.78 -17.38 -33.29
CA GLY A 2 10.33 -17.32 -33.10
C GLY A 2 9.85 -15.95 -33.54
N GLU A 3 8.80 -15.91 -34.33
CA GLU A 3 8.17 -14.70 -34.84
C GLU A 3 7.71 -13.76 -33.72
N PRO A 4 7.78 -12.43 -33.91
CA PRO A 4 7.24 -11.47 -32.94
C PRO A 4 5.72 -11.59 -32.91
N ALA A 5 5.17 -11.61 -31.69
CA ALA A 5 3.73 -11.66 -31.44
C ALA A 5 3.01 -10.55 -32.23
N ARG A 6 2.15 -10.95 -33.15
CA ARG A 6 1.25 -10.08 -33.90
C ARG A 6 0.32 -9.38 -32.92
N ILE A 7 0.37 -8.05 -32.91
CA ILE A 7 -0.65 -7.19 -32.33
C ILE A 7 -1.98 -7.57 -32.98
N LEU A 8 -2.90 -8.11 -32.21
CA LEU A 8 -4.25 -8.43 -32.64
C LEU A 8 -4.98 -7.14 -33.03
N GLN A 9 -5.03 -6.87 -34.32
CA GLN A 9 -5.97 -5.89 -34.88
C GLN A 9 -7.37 -6.55 -34.86
N GLY A 10 -8.16 -6.17 -33.86
CA GLY A 10 -9.60 -6.48 -33.84
C GLY A 10 -10.36 -5.61 -34.86
N PRO A 11 -11.53 -6.05 -35.36
CA PRO A 11 -12.29 -5.35 -36.36
C PRO A 11 -13.02 -4.12 -35.75
N TRP A 12 -12.34 -2.99 -35.77
CA TRP A 12 -12.93 -1.70 -35.40
C TRP A 12 -13.32 -0.96 -36.69
N ALA A 13 -14.54 -1.18 -37.16
CA ALA A 13 -15.09 -0.44 -38.29
C ALA A 13 -15.13 1.07 -37.99
N ALA A 14 -14.53 1.84 -38.87
CA ALA A 14 -14.39 3.27 -38.78
C ALA A 14 -15.75 3.97 -38.74
N LYS A 15 -16.11 4.52 -37.58
CA LYS A 15 -17.00 5.69 -37.50
C LYS A 15 -16.19 6.95 -37.85
N PRO A 16 -16.84 8.04 -38.37
CA PRO A 16 -16.13 9.28 -38.73
C PRO A 16 -15.24 9.71 -37.55
N ALA A 17 -14.01 10.05 -37.91
CA ALA A 17 -12.91 10.23 -36.97
C ALA A 17 -13.27 11.25 -35.88
N ALA A 18 -13.61 10.76 -34.69
CA ALA A 18 -13.59 11.58 -33.50
C ALA A 18 -12.15 12.13 -33.34
N PRO A 19 -11.98 13.40 -32.88
CA PRO A 19 -10.64 13.98 -32.65
C PRO A 19 -9.81 13.02 -31.80
N ALA A 20 -8.53 12.90 -32.10
CA ALA A 20 -7.63 12.01 -31.38
C ALA A 20 -7.70 12.31 -29.86
N LEU A 21 -7.52 11.28 -29.03
CA LEU A 21 -7.55 11.46 -27.57
C LEU A 21 -6.53 12.50 -27.10
N SER A 22 -5.34 12.53 -27.73
CA SER A 22 -4.31 13.52 -27.50
C SER A 22 -4.79 14.96 -27.76
N ASP A 23 -5.56 15.18 -28.83
CA ASP A 23 -6.06 16.51 -29.21
C ASP A 23 -7.17 16.97 -28.24
N ARG A 24 -8.12 16.09 -27.92
CA ARG A 24 -9.15 16.37 -26.90
C ARG A 24 -8.52 16.66 -25.52
N THR A 25 -7.51 15.90 -25.17
CA THR A 25 -6.80 16.10 -23.91
C THR A 25 -6.04 17.43 -23.90
N ALA A 26 -5.35 17.76 -24.99
CA ALA A 26 -4.65 19.04 -25.12
C ALA A 26 -5.61 20.24 -25.05
N ASP A 27 -6.80 20.15 -25.64
CA ASP A 27 -7.84 21.17 -25.54
C ASP A 27 -8.31 21.38 -24.10
N VAL A 28 -8.54 20.30 -23.36
CA VAL A 28 -8.93 20.42 -21.94
C VAL A 28 -7.87 21.17 -21.13
N PHE A 29 -6.59 20.89 -21.31
CA PHE A 29 -5.52 21.56 -20.57
C PHE A 29 -5.26 23.00 -21.03
N SER A 30 -5.49 23.33 -22.31
CA SER A 30 -5.19 24.66 -22.88
C SER A 30 -6.39 25.62 -22.83
N ARG A 31 -7.61 25.12 -22.84
CA ARG A 31 -8.85 25.91 -22.86
C ARG A 31 -9.71 25.66 -21.62
N VAL A 32 -10.18 24.43 -21.42
CA VAL A 32 -11.23 24.14 -20.44
C VAL A 32 -10.77 24.41 -19.01
N LEU A 33 -9.62 23.84 -18.58
CA LEU A 33 -9.14 24.05 -17.22
C LEU A 33 -8.77 25.50 -16.90
N PRO A 34 -8.08 26.26 -17.78
CA PRO A 34 -7.86 27.69 -17.55
C PRO A 34 -9.13 28.54 -17.45
N GLU A 35 -10.19 28.19 -18.21
CA GLU A 35 -11.49 28.89 -18.14
C GLU A 35 -12.22 28.58 -16.82
N GLN A 36 -12.17 27.33 -16.36
CA GLN A 36 -12.89 26.87 -15.17
C GLN A 36 -12.15 27.16 -13.86
N TRP A 37 -10.83 27.14 -13.87
CA TRP A 37 -10.01 27.31 -12.66
C TRP A 37 -9.15 28.56 -12.74
N LYS A 38 -9.60 29.62 -12.08
CA LYS A 38 -8.88 30.91 -12.07
C LYS A 38 -7.43 30.74 -11.61
N GLY A 39 -6.49 31.19 -12.47
CA GLY A 39 -5.05 31.11 -12.19
C GLY A 39 -4.42 29.74 -12.52
N TYR A 40 -5.16 28.81 -13.09
CA TYR A 40 -4.58 27.56 -13.59
C TYR A 40 -3.75 27.86 -14.85
N ALA A 41 -2.53 27.33 -14.86
CA ALA A 41 -1.67 27.32 -16.04
C ALA A 41 -1.02 25.93 -16.17
N PRO A 42 -1.15 25.26 -17.31
CA PRO A 42 -0.54 23.97 -17.51
C PRO A 42 0.99 24.10 -17.50
N ARG A 43 1.66 23.08 -16.93
CA ARG A 43 3.12 23.01 -16.87
C ARG A 43 3.63 22.12 -18.00
N GLU A 44 4.81 22.44 -18.55
CA GLU A 44 5.40 21.67 -19.67
C GLU A 44 5.52 20.18 -19.34
N GLY A 45 6.04 19.83 -18.16
CA GLY A 45 6.13 18.42 -17.70
C GLY A 45 4.76 17.75 -17.56
N GLN A 46 3.72 18.49 -17.15
CA GLN A 46 2.35 17.99 -17.08
C GLN A 46 1.82 17.68 -18.48
N LEU A 47 1.98 18.59 -19.44
CA LEU A 47 1.52 18.39 -20.82
C LEU A 47 2.25 17.23 -21.51
N THR A 48 3.56 17.12 -21.29
CA THR A 48 4.36 16.00 -21.81
C THR A 48 3.86 14.66 -21.25
N LEU A 49 3.66 14.60 -19.93
CA LEU A 49 3.14 13.41 -19.25
C LEU A 49 1.75 13.04 -19.77
N THR A 50 0.86 14.02 -19.85
CA THR A 50 -0.51 13.87 -20.33
C THR A 50 -0.58 13.32 -21.75
N ARG A 51 0.26 13.86 -22.67
CA ARG A 51 0.31 13.40 -24.07
C ARG A 51 0.72 11.93 -24.16
N VAL A 52 1.81 11.54 -23.49
CA VAL A 52 2.29 10.14 -23.52
C VAL A 52 1.28 9.19 -22.88
N ILE A 53 0.60 9.62 -21.82
CA ILE A 53 -0.50 8.84 -21.22
C ILE A 53 -1.65 8.70 -22.23
N ALA A 54 -2.11 9.75 -22.86
CA ALA A 54 -3.18 9.70 -23.86
C ALA A 54 -2.83 8.75 -25.02
N ASP A 55 -1.60 8.81 -25.51
CA ASP A 55 -1.10 7.90 -26.55
C ASP A 55 -1.11 6.45 -26.07
N THR A 56 -0.65 6.18 -24.85
CA THR A 56 -0.67 4.81 -24.26
C THR A 56 -2.11 4.31 -24.10
N LEU A 57 -3.03 5.15 -23.62
CA LEU A 57 -4.45 4.78 -23.47
C LEU A 57 -5.11 4.49 -24.83
N SER A 58 -4.73 5.20 -25.88
CA SER A 58 -5.27 5.00 -27.24
C SER A 58 -4.80 3.67 -27.83
N HIS A 59 -3.51 3.35 -27.70
CA HIS A 59 -2.91 2.16 -28.32
C HIS A 59 -2.94 0.92 -27.43
N GLY A 60 -3.06 1.09 -26.12
CA GLY A 60 -2.93 0.03 -25.12
C GLY A 60 -1.46 -0.19 -24.71
N GLY A 61 -1.27 -1.00 -23.65
CA GLY A 61 0.04 -1.35 -23.11
C GLY A 61 0.30 -0.79 -21.71
N GLN A 62 1.55 -0.82 -21.27
CA GLN A 62 1.97 -0.36 -19.96
C GLN A 62 2.91 0.84 -20.10
N LEU A 63 2.80 1.79 -19.17
CA LEU A 63 3.67 2.96 -19.09
C LEU A 63 4.14 3.20 -17.67
N LEU A 64 5.45 3.34 -17.46
CA LEU A 64 6.04 3.88 -16.24
C LEU A 64 6.16 5.40 -16.36
N ALA A 65 5.55 6.15 -15.44
CA ALA A 65 5.39 7.59 -15.52
C ALA A 65 5.84 8.28 -14.23
N GLU A 66 7.06 8.82 -14.19
CA GLU A 66 7.56 9.60 -13.05
C GLU A 66 7.32 11.08 -13.27
N GLY A 67 6.53 11.68 -12.36
CA GLY A 67 6.31 13.12 -12.31
C GLY A 67 6.56 13.62 -10.89
N PRO A 68 7.59 14.44 -10.63
CA PRO A 68 7.86 14.98 -9.30
C PRO A 68 6.66 15.71 -8.68
N CYS A 69 6.73 15.96 -7.37
CA CYS A 69 5.71 16.78 -6.69
C CYS A 69 5.49 18.10 -7.45
N GLY A 70 4.25 18.59 -7.46
CA GLY A 70 3.91 19.81 -8.15
C GLY A 70 3.73 19.69 -9.66
N THR A 71 4.06 18.58 -10.31
CA THR A 71 3.82 18.39 -11.75
C THR A 71 2.34 18.38 -12.12
N GLY A 72 1.45 18.03 -11.18
CA GLY A 72 0.02 17.84 -11.47
C GLY A 72 -0.29 16.47 -12.07
N LYS A 73 0.40 15.42 -11.59
CA LYS A 73 0.23 14.02 -12.03
C LYS A 73 -1.22 13.57 -12.07
N THR A 74 -1.97 13.87 -11.00
CA THR A 74 -3.36 13.44 -10.86
C THR A 74 -4.20 13.87 -12.06
N LEU A 75 -4.12 15.13 -12.45
CA LEU A 75 -4.81 15.63 -13.64
C LEU A 75 -4.24 15.00 -14.91
N ALA A 76 -2.91 14.84 -14.98
CA ALA A 76 -2.23 14.33 -16.17
C ALA A 76 -2.66 12.89 -16.52
N TYR A 77 -3.04 12.06 -15.54
CA TYR A 77 -3.55 10.72 -15.83
C TYR A 77 -5.09 10.63 -15.81
N LEU A 78 -5.80 11.42 -14.96
CA LEU A 78 -7.26 11.35 -14.88
C LEU A 78 -7.94 11.92 -16.12
N VAL A 79 -7.51 13.08 -16.60
CA VAL A 79 -8.17 13.74 -17.74
C VAL A 79 -8.19 12.85 -18.99
N PRO A 80 -7.05 12.34 -19.51
CA PRO A 80 -7.08 11.46 -20.67
C PRO A 80 -7.83 10.16 -20.42
N ALA A 81 -7.77 9.60 -19.19
CA ALA A 81 -8.49 8.37 -18.87
C ALA A 81 -10.01 8.58 -18.83
N ILE A 82 -10.49 9.70 -18.28
CA ILE A 82 -11.91 10.07 -18.27
C ILE A 82 -12.41 10.29 -19.70
N LEU A 83 -11.66 11.03 -20.52
CA LEU A 83 -12.02 11.28 -21.93
C LEU A 83 -12.06 9.99 -22.76
N GLN A 84 -11.09 9.08 -22.54
CA GLN A 84 -11.07 7.76 -23.17
C GLN A 84 -12.26 6.91 -22.74
N ALA A 85 -12.56 6.90 -21.44
CA ALA A 85 -13.69 6.18 -20.89
C ALA A 85 -15.05 6.73 -21.40
N ASP A 86 -15.18 8.06 -21.53
CA ASP A 86 -16.34 8.71 -22.14
C ASP A 86 -16.50 8.28 -23.60
N GLN A 87 -15.41 8.23 -24.35
CA GLN A 87 -15.42 7.86 -25.77
C GLN A 87 -15.78 6.38 -25.98
N THR A 88 -15.29 5.50 -25.13
CA THR A 88 -15.41 4.04 -25.26
C THR A 88 -16.58 3.45 -24.48
N GLY A 89 -17.22 4.20 -23.61
CA GLY A 89 -18.27 3.71 -22.69
C GLY A 89 -17.73 2.84 -21.54
N ARG A 90 -16.42 2.79 -21.31
CA ARG A 90 -15.75 1.85 -20.39
C ARG A 90 -15.44 2.49 -19.03
N THR A 91 -15.04 1.66 -18.07
CA THR A 91 -14.73 2.09 -16.69
C THR A 91 -13.23 2.27 -16.50
N VAL A 92 -12.85 3.30 -15.75
CA VAL A 92 -11.48 3.54 -15.27
C VAL A 92 -11.36 2.99 -13.86
N LEU A 93 -10.36 2.14 -13.62
CA LEU A 93 -9.94 1.74 -12.28
C LEU A 93 -8.76 2.61 -11.82
N VAL A 94 -8.94 3.36 -10.75
CA VAL A 94 -7.86 4.13 -10.11
C VAL A 94 -7.43 3.43 -8.84
N VAL A 95 -6.15 3.06 -8.78
CA VAL A 95 -5.55 2.33 -7.65
C VAL A 95 -4.57 3.24 -6.94
N THR A 96 -4.70 3.38 -5.62
CA THR A 96 -3.82 4.21 -4.80
C THR A 96 -3.21 3.43 -3.64
N ALA A 97 -2.11 3.94 -3.08
CA ALA A 97 -1.42 3.27 -1.99
C ALA A 97 -2.08 3.52 -0.61
N SER A 98 -2.77 4.64 -0.41
CA SER A 98 -3.27 5.03 0.91
C SER A 98 -4.72 5.53 0.89
N ILE A 99 -5.38 5.41 2.05
CA ILE A 99 -6.73 5.93 2.27
C ILE A 99 -6.79 7.44 2.06
N ALA A 100 -5.77 8.19 2.51
CA ALA A 100 -5.75 9.65 2.37
C ALA A 100 -5.74 10.09 0.89
N LEU A 101 -5.02 9.38 0.01
CA LEU A 101 -5.04 9.63 -1.43
C LEU A 101 -6.39 9.27 -2.05
N GLN A 102 -7.04 8.19 -1.59
CA GLN A 102 -8.39 7.85 -2.02
C GLN A 102 -9.39 8.96 -1.68
N GLU A 103 -9.33 9.48 -0.46
CA GLU A 103 -10.20 10.58 -0.01
C GLU A 103 -9.97 11.84 -0.82
N GLN A 104 -8.73 12.24 -1.05
CA GLN A 104 -8.39 13.38 -1.89
C GLN A 104 -8.98 13.25 -3.29
N LEU A 105 -8.81 12.10 -3.94
CA LEU A 105 -9.36 11.85 -5.27
C LEU A 105 -10.89 11.98 -5.29
N VAL A 106 -11.58 11.34 -4.33
CA VAL A 106 -13.04 11.22 -4.34
C VAL A 106 -13.73 12.49 -3.84
N GLN A 107 -13.14 13.20 -2.86
CA GLN A 107 -13.74 14.38 -2.25
C GLN A 107 -13.32 15.70 -2.90
N HIS A 108 -12.16 15.73 -3.60
CA HIS A 108 -11.62 16.95 -4.16
C HIS A 108 -11.36 16.88 -5.67
N ASP A 109 -10.54 15.94 -6.14
CA ASP A 109 -10.06 15.96 -7.52
C ASP A 109 -11.17 15.57 -8.52
N LEU A 110 -11.90 14.48 -8.28
CA LEU A 110 -12.98 14.03 -9.16
C LEU A 110 -14.18 14.99 -9.18
N PRO A 111 -14.65 15.54 -8.04
CA PRO A 111 -15.69 16.58 -8.05
C PRO A 111 -15.28 17.84 -8.83
N ALA A 112 -14.04 18.29 -8.66
CA ALA A 112 -13.51 19.44 -9.38
C ALA A 112 -13.44 19.19 -10.90
N LEU A 113 -13.00 17.99 -11.31
CA LEU A 113 -12.98 17.56 -12.70
C LEU A 113 -14.37 17.38 -13.28
N ALA A 114 -15.33 16.82 -12.53
CA ALA A 114 -16.70 16.67 -12.97
C ALA A 114 -17.33 18.03 -13.33
N LYS A 115 -17.07 19.03 -12.48
CA LYS A 115 -17.52 20.40 -12.74
C LYS A 115 -16.81 21.04 -13.93
N ALA A 116 -15.49 20.85 -14.04
CA ALA A 116 -14.70 21.45 -15.12
C ALA A 116 -14.99 20.83 -16.49
N LEU A 117 -15.33 19.54 -16.53
CA LEU A 117 -15.63 18.81 -17.76
C LEU A 117 -17.15 18.74 -18.06
N ASP A 118 -17.97 19.47 -17.31
CA ASP A 118 -19.41 19.57 -17.61
C ASP A 118 -19.64 20.18 -19.00
N GLY A 119 -20.39 19.49 -19.84
CA GLY A 119 -20.59 19.85 -21.25
C GLY A 119 -19.48 19.38 -22.23
N GLU A 120 -18.33 18.92 -21.73
CA GLU A 120 -17.26 18.35 -22.56
C GLU A 120 -17.36 16.80 -22.67
N LEU A 121 -18.12 16.17 -21.80
CA LEU A 121 -18.39 14.74 -21.77
C LEU A 121 -19.78 14.44 -22.34
N ARG A 122 -19.96 13.23 -22.90
CA ARG A 122 -21.25 12.76 -23.43
C ARG A 122 -22.28 12.52 -22.32
N GLU A 123 -21.79 12.08 -21.15
CA GLU A 123 -22.57 11.84 -19.95
C GLU A 123 -21.86 12.44 -18.73
N PRO A 124 -22.57 12.90 -17.70
CA PRO A 124 -21.96 13.41 -16.48
C PRO A 124 -20.97 12.41 -15.88
N LEU A 125 -19.84 12.89 -15.41
CA LEU A 125 -18.82 12.06 -14.76
C LEU A 125 -19.37 11.47 -13.46
N THR A 126 -19.33 10.15 -13.35
CA THR A 126 -19.74 9.41 -12.15
C THR A 126 -18.56 8.63 -11.58
N TRP A 127 -18.49 8.60 -10.23
CA TRP A 127 -17.39 7.89 -9.55
C TRP A 127 -17.85 7.32 -8.22
N THR A 128 -17.05 6.37 -7.69
CA THR A 128 -17.21 5.86 -6.34
C THR A 128 -15.90 5.38 -5.76
N LEU A 129 -15.81 5.38 -4.42
CA LEU A 129 -14.77 4.71 -3.67
C LEU A 129 -15.26 3.33 -3.26
N LEU A 130 -14.49 2.30 -3.59
CA LEU A 130 -14.74 0.93 -3.14
C LEU A 130 -13.62 0.48 -2.21
N LYS A 131 -13.99 0.04 -1.03
CA LYS A 131 -13.08 -0.47 0.02
C LYS A 131 -13.26 -1.96 0.24
N GLY A 132 -12.27 -2.57 0.89
CA GLY A 132 -12.40 -3.95 1.39
C GLY A 132 -13.54 -4.07 2.41
N ARG A 133 -14.16 -5.25 2.45
CA ARG A 133 -15.34 -5.52 3.28
C ARG A 133 -15.17 -5.15 4.76
N GLY A 134 -14.01 -5.40 5.33
CA GLY A 134 -13.68 -5.04 6.72
C GLY A 134 -13.71 -3.54 7.04
N ASN A 135 -13.83 -2.66 6.02
CA ASN A 135 -14.01 -1.22 6.22
C ASN A 135 -15.48 -0.80 6.34
N TYR A 136 -16.41 -1.71 6.17
CA TYR A 136 -17.84 -1.46 6.30
C TYR A 136 -18.41 -2.13 7.54
N LEU A 137 -19.35 -1.46 8.18
CA LEU A 137 -20.16 -2.00 9.26
C LEU A 137 -20.89 -3.26 8.79
N CYS A 138 -20.85 -4.31 9.61
CA CYS A 138 -21.60 -5.54 9.36
C CYS A 138 -22.85 -5.59 10.23
N GLN A 139 -24.01 -5.53 9.65
CA GLN A 139 -25.27 -5.55 10.41
C GLN A 139 -25.49 -6.87 11.17
N ASN A 140 -24.98 -7.98 10.63
CA ASN A 140 -25.09 -9.28 11.29
C ASN A 140 -24.33 -9.33 12.64
N THR A 141 -23.25 -8.54 12.80
CA THR A 141 -22.47 -8.50 14.05
C THR A 141 -23.04 -7.54 15.10
N LEU A 142 -24.01 -6.70 14.75
CA LEU A 142 -24.64 -5.77 15.70
C LEU A 142 -25.47 -6.49 16.77
N SER A 143 -26.00 -7.66 16.46
CA SER A 143 -26.72 -8.50 17.42
C SER A 143 -25.81 -9.24 18.40
N GLU A 144 -24.49 -9.28 18.14
CA GLU A 144 -23.54 -9.96 19.00
C GLU A 144 -23.29 -9.17 20.30
N PRO A 145 -23.38 -9.78 21.47
CA PRO A 145 -23.13 -9.11 22.74
C PRO A 145 -21.68 -8.63 22.85
N ALA A 146 -21.49 -7.49 23.51
CA ALA A 146 -20.17 -6.99 23.78
C ALA A 146 -19.37 -7.96 24.67
N PRO A 147 -18.12 -8.31 24.32
CA PRO A 147 -17.30 -9.18 25.14
C PRO A 147 -17.09 -8.62 26.55
N THR A 148 -17.10 -9.50 27.54
CA THR A 148 -16.96 -9.12 28.97
C THR A 148 -15.58 -8.57 29.33
N TYR A 149 -14.56 -8.90 28.55
CA TYR A 149 -13.16 -8.55 28.80
C TYR A 149 -12.75 -7.14 28.31
N LEU A 150 -13.66 -6.36 27.73
CA LEU A 150 -13.34 -5.02 27.23
C LEU A 150 -13.05 -4.04 28.36
N SER A 151 -12.08 -3.16 28.15
CA SER A 151 -11.82 -2.02 29.03
C SER A 151 -12.98 -1.02 28.99
N THR A 152 -12.99 -0.08 29.92
CA THR A 152 -14.02 0.98 29.98
C THR A 152 -14.01 1.83 28.70
N GLU A 153 -12.81 2.16 28.20
CA GLU A 153 -12.63 2.94 26.96
C GLU A 153 -13.11 2.13 25.74
N GLU A 154 -12.73 0.85 25.64
CA GLU A 154 -13.15 0.00 24.52
C GLU A 154 -14.67 -0.18 24.47
N ARG A 155 -15.31 -0.27 25.64
CA ARG A 155 -16.80 -0.29 25.74
C ARG A 155 -17.41 1.03 25.31
N ALA A 156 -16.77 2.16 25.62
CA ALA A 156 -17.23 3.46 25.18
C ALA A 156 -17.14 3.63 23.67
N GLU A 157 -16.01 3.23 23.07
CA GLU A 157 -15.83 3.20 21.62
C GLU A 157 -16.87 2.31 20.94
N LEU A 158 -17.10 1.10 21.47
CA LEU A 158 -18.08 0.16 20.91
C LEU A 158 -19.50 0.73 20.94
N ARG A 159 -19.89 1.38 22.06
CA ARG A 159 -21.18 2.09 22.15
C ARG A 159 -21.31 3.21 21.12
N THR A 160 -20.21 3.93 20.84
CA THR A 160 -20.21 4.96 19.78
C THR A 160 -20.45 4.34 18.42
N VAL A 161 -19.80 3.22 18.10
CA VAL A 161 -20.06 2.48 16.85
C VAL A 161 -21.51 2.01 16.78
N ASP A 162 -22.05 1.40 17.84
CA ASP A 162 -23.42 0.89 17.89
C ASP A 162 -24.48 2.02 17.78
N THR A 163 -24.18 3.22 18.30
CA THR A 163 -25.06 4.39 18.15
C THR A 163 -25.02 4.93 16.73
N TRP A 164 -23.83 5.09 16.16
CA TRP A 164 -23.63 5.54 14.78
C TRP A 164 -24.22 4.55 13.76
N ALA A 165 -24.19 3.26 14.05
CA ALA A 165 -24.78 2.21 13.21
C ALA A 165 -26.26 2.43 12.89
N ARG A 166 -26.99 3.17 13.74
CA ARG A 166 -28.42 3.48 13.57
C ARG A 166 -28.70 4.62 12.58
N THR A 167 -27.69 5.43 12.27
CA THR A 167 -27.83 6.67 11.48
C THR A 167 -27.00 6.67 10.21
N THR A 168 -26.00 5.77 10.08
CA THR A 168 -25.15 5.71 8.89
C THR A 168 -25.92 5.19 7.67
N GLU A 169 -25.73 5.85 6.53
CA GLU A 169 -26.27 5.41 5.24
C GLU A 169 -25.27 4.53 4.45
N THR A 170 -23.98 4.68 4.71
CA THR A 170 -22.89 4.01 3.98
C THR A 170 -22.24 2.89 4.76
N GLY A 171 -22.30 2.94 6.08
CA GLY A 171 -21.57 2.05 6.97
C GLY A 171 -20.05 2.14 6.87
N ASP A 172 -19.51 3.19 6.24
CA ASP A 172 -18.07 3.37 6.04
C ASP A 172 -17.39 3.82 7.34
N ARG A 173 -16.42 3.05 7.82
CA ARG A 173 -15.65 3.34 9.05
C ARG A 173 -15.10 4.77 9.12
N LEU A 174 -14.76 5.38 8.00
CA LEU A 174 -14.22 6.75 7.98
C LEU A 174 -15.24 7.82 8.35
N GLU A 175 -16.54 7.52 8.29
CA GLU A 175 -17.63 8.43 8.69
C GLU A 175 -17.91 8.38 10.20
N LEU A 176 -17.18 7.55 10.96
CA LEU A 176 -17.30 7.52 12.40
C LEU A 176 -16.94 8.89 13.00
N PRO A 177 -17.70 9.37 14.01
CA PRO A 177 -17.48 10.68 14.63
C PRO A 177 -16.19 10.74 15.46
N MET A 178 -15.54 9.60 15.69
CA MET A 178 -14.28 9.49 16.42
C MET A 178 -13.42 8.33 15.88
N ILE A 179 -12.14 8.39 16.17
CA ILE A 179 -11.21 7.30 15.84
C ILE A 179 -11.47 6.13 16.81
N VAL A 180 -11.79 4.98 16.25
CA VAL A 180 -12.04 3.72 16.98
C VAL A 180 -10.87 2.77 16.76
N ARG A 181 -10.43 2.11 17.82
CA ARG A 181 -9.36 1.10 17.79
C ARG A 181 -9.74 -0.06 16.85
N ASP A 182 -8.75 -0.58 16.11
CA ASP A 182 -8.99 -1.67 15.15
C ASP A 182 -9.64 -2.91 15.79
N GLY A 183 -9.23 -3.25 17.02
CA GLY A 183 -9.83 -4.38 17.76
C GLY A 183 -11.30 -4.18 18.11
N VAL A 184 -11.73 -2.93 18.37
CA VAL A 184 -13.14 -2.59 18.61
C VAL A 184 -13.93 -2.59 17.31
N TRP A 185 -13.37 -1.99 16.24
CA TRP A 185 -14.00 -2.01 14.93
C TRP A 185 -14.20 -3.44 14.41
N ALA A 186 -13.23 -4.33 14.59
CA ALA A 186 -13.31 -5.74 14.18
C ALA A 186 -14.48 -6.50 14.81
N MET A 187 -15.06 -6.01 15.91
CA MET A 187 -16.26 -6.60 16.52
C MET A 187 -17.56 -6.23 15.79
N ARG A 188 -17.53 -5.22 14.95
CA ARG A 188 -18.67 -4.71 14.18
C ARG A 188 -18.45 -4.73 12.67
N SER A 189 -17.37 -5.33 12.24
CA SER A 189 -17.05 -5.59 10.84
C SER A 189 -16.83 -7.09 10.60
N VAL A 190 -16.72 -7.48 9.33
CA VAL A 190 -16.48 -8.87 8.96
C VAL A 190 -15.45 -8.96 7.84
N GLU A 191 -14.51 -9.87 7.96
CA GLU A 191 -13.59 -10.18 6.88
C GLU A 191 -14.26 -10.99 5.78
N SER A 192 -13.72 -10.91 4.57
CA SER A 192 -14.30 -11.59 3.40
C SER A 192 -14.42 -13.11 3.57
N ASP A 193 -13.53 -13.71 4.35
CA ASP A 193 -13.49 -15.16 4.62
C ASP A 193 -14.55 -15.61 5.64
N ASP A 194 -15.07 -14.69 6.45
CA ASP A 194 -16.09 -14.97 7.47
C ASP A 194 -17.50 -14.52 7.03
N CYS A 195 -17.61 -13.78 5.93
CA CYS A 195 -18.88 -13.24 5.45
C CYS A 195 -19.79 -14.33 4.86
N LEU A 196 -21.04 -14.35 5.29
CA LEU A 196 -22.07 -15.28 4.81
C LEU A 196 -22.63 -14.92 3.43
N ARG A 197 -22.31 -13.74 2.89
CA ARG A 197 -22.78 -13.28 1.56
C ARG A 197 -24.30 -13.37 1.44
N ASP A 198 -24.82 -14.00 0.37
CA ASP A 198 -26.26 -14.21 0.11
C ASP A 198 -26.96 -15.18 1.09
N GLY A 199 -26.20 -15.83 1.98
CA GLY A 199 -26.73 -16.56 3.12
C GLY A 199 -26.90 -15.70 4.39
N CYS A 200 -26.64 -14.40 4.33
CA CYS A 200 -26.79 -13.49 5.46
C CYS A 200 -28.21 -12.92 5.51
N ASP A 201 -28.84 -12.91 6.69
CA ASP A 201 -30.18 -12.36 6.88
C ASP A 201 -30.26 -10.87 6.53
N HIS A 202 -29.13 -10.15 6.62
CA HIS A 202 -28.99 -8.72 6.27
C HIS A 202 -28.39 -8.49 4.88
N PHE A 203 -28.50 -9.45 3.95
CA PHE A 203 -27.81 -9.36 2.66
C PHE A 203 -28.23 -8.15 1.84
N ASP A 204 -29.54 -7.85 1.77
CA ASP A 204 -30.07 -6.74 0.98
C ASP A 204 -29.76 -5.36 1.56
N GLU A 205 -29.58 -5.29 2.86
CA GLU A 205 -29.21 -4.07 3.58
C GLU A 205 -27.70 -3.87 3.72
N CYS A 206 -26.90 -4.87 3.31
CA CYS A 206 -25.45 -4.91 3.50
C CYS A 206 -24.74 -3.72 2.84
N PHE A 207 -24.05 -2.90 3.64
CA PHE A 207 -23.32 -1.73 3.17
C PHE A 207 -22.22 -2.07 2.16
N ALA A 208 -21.44 -3.12 2.41
CA ALA A 208 -20.40 -3.56 1.48
C ALA A 208 -20.96 -4.03 0.13
N ARG A 209 -22.16 -4.64 0.11
CA ARG A 209 -22.85 -5.02 -1.12
C ARG A 209 -23.37 -3.79 -1.87
N LYS A 210 -23.98 -2.84 -1.16
CA LYS A 210 -24.45 -1.58 -1.76
C LYS A 210 -23.31 -0.80 -2.38
N ALA A 211 -22.17 -0.70 -1.69
CA ALA A 211 -20.96 -0.06 -2.22
C ALA A 211 -20.44 -0.76 -3.49
N LYS A 212 -20.44 -2.10 -3.51
CA LYS A 212 -20.05 -2.88 -4.70
C LYS A 212 -21.03 -2.64 -5.87
N ALA A 213 -22.32 -2.70 -5.63
CA ALA A 213 -23.34 -2.45 -6.66
C ALA A 213 -23.23 -1.04 -7.24
N LYS A 214 -22.94 -0.03 -6.40
CA LYS A 214 -22.66 1.33 -6.86
C LYS A 214 -21.43 1.37 -7.78
N ALA A 215 -20.38 0.63 -7.46
CA ALA A 215 -19.17 0.59 -8.26
C ALA A 215 -19.38 -0.01 -9.66
N GLU A 216 -20.35 -0.91 -9.82
CA GLU A 216 -20.69 -1.51 -11.12
C GLU A 216 -21.35 -0.51 -12.09
N GLY A 217 -21.90 0.61 -11.57
CA GLY A 217 -22.67 1.60 -12.35
C GLY A 217 -21.93 2.88 -12.73
N VAL A 218 -20.70 3.08 -12.24
CA VAL A 218 -19.97 4.36 -12.39
C VAL A 218 -18.87 4.31 -13.43
N ARG A 219 -18.45 5.51 -13.89
CA ARG A 219 -17.37 5.67 -14.89
C ARG A 219 -15.97 5.51 -14.28
N VAL A 220 -15.76 5.95 -13.03
CA VAL A 220 -14.48 5.87 -12.32
C VAL A 220 -14.67 5.14 -11.00
N VAL A 221 -13.92 4.07 -10.79
CA VAL A 221 -13.86 3.32 -9.53
C VAL A 221 -12.50 3.55 -8.89
N VAL A 222 -12.50 4.09 -7.67
CA VAL A 222 -11.27 4.29 -6.89
C VAL A 222 -11.15 3.16 -5.87
N VAL A 223 -9.98 2.52 -5.83
CA VAL A 223 -9.64 1.44 -4.88
C VAL A 223 -8.24 1.64 -4.32
N ASN A 224 -7.87 0.88 -3.30
CA ASN A 224 -6.46 0.75 -2.90
C ASN A 224 -5.83 -0.54 -3.45
N TYR A 225 -4.48 -0.60 -3.40
CA TYR A 225 -3.74 -1.79 -3.81
C TYR A 225 -4.17 -3.06 -3.06
N HIS A 226 -4.51 -2.96 -1.77
CA HIS A 226 -4.97 -4.11 -1.00
C HIS A 226 -6.24 -4.72 -1.59
N LEU A 227 -7.21 -3.90 -2.02
CA LEU A 227 -8.43 -4.40 -2.65
C LEU A 227 -8.17 -4.96 -4.06
N LEU A 228 -7.27 -4.34 -4.83
CA LEU A 228 -6.85 -4.86 -6.12
C LEU A 228 -6.22 -6.25 -5.97
N PHE A 229 -5.30 -6.42 -5.02
CA PHE A 229 -4.64 -7.71 -4.79
C PHE A 229 -5.57 -8.74 -4.15
N ALA A 230 -6.55 -8.31 -3.34
CA ALA A 230 -7.64 -9.17 -2.91
C ALA A 230 -8.45 -9.71 -4.09
N HIS A 231 -8.78 -8.85 -5.04
CA HIS A 231 -9.46 -9.24 -6.27
C HIS A 231 -8.64 -10.26 -7.07
N ILE A 232 -7.36 -10.00 -7.30
CA ILE A 232 -6.45 -10.91 -8.01
C ILE A 232 -6.37 -12.27 -7.29
N SER A 233 -6.18 -12.29 -5.97
CA SER A 233 -6.09 -13.52 -5.19
C SER A 233 -7.38 -14.35 -5.26
N VAL A 234 -8.54 -13.73 -5.05
CA VAL A 234 -9.84 -14.42 -5.11
C VAL A 234 -10.09 -14.95 -6.52
N ARG A 235 -9.77 -14.18 -7.54
CA ARG A 235 -9.94 -14.61 -8.92
C ARG A 235 -9.08 -15.83 -9.28
N ARG A 236 -7.83 -15.86 -8.83
CA ARG A 236 -6.94 -17.04 -9.02
C ARG A 236 -7.49 -18.29 -8.35
N GLU A 237 -8.11 -18.15 -7.17
CA GLU A 237 -8.64 -19.26 -6.40
C GLU A 237 -10.03 -19.72 -6.90
N THR A 238 -10.89 -18.79 -7.33
CA THR A 238 -12.33 -19.05 -7.51
C THR A 238 -12.88 -18.64 -8.87
N PHE A 239 -12.08 -17.98 -9.71
CA PHE A 239 -12.50 -17.35 -10.97
C PHE A 239 -13.61 -16.27 -10.82
N GLN A 240 -13.86 -15.79 -9.60
CA GLN A 240 -14.85 -14.76 -9.29
C GLN A 240 -14.21 -13.38 -9.16
N ASP A 241 -14.90 -12.37 -9.66
CA ASP A 241 -14.46 -10.99 -9.59
C ASP A 241 -15.05 -10.28 -8.34
N ILE A 242 -14.18 -9.63 -7.56
CA ILE A 242 -14.61 -8.74 -6.46
C ILE A 242 -14.98 -7.36 -7.01
N ILE A 243 -14.13 -6.83 -7.89
CA ILE A 243 -14.31 -5.55 -8.55
C ILE A 243 -14.78 -5.86 -9.98
N VAL A 244 -16.04 -5.63 -10.29
CA VAL A 244 -16.63 -5.94 -11.60
C VAL A 244 -16.83 -4.63 -12.35
N PRO A 245 -16.10 -4.35 -13.44
CA PRO A 245 -16.44 -3.25 -14.31
C PRO A 245 -17.64 -3.62 -15.17
N LYS A 246 -18.61 -2.72 -15.30
CA LYS A 246 -19.86 -2.94 -16.06
C LYS A 246 -19.64 -3.25 -17.55
N THR A 247 -18.45 -2.97 -18.06
CA THR A 247 -18.20 -2.87 -19.50
C THR A 247 -17.00 -3.67 -20.02
N ALA A 248 -16.43 -4.58 -19.21
CA ALA A 248 -15.55 -5.61 -19.80
C ALA A 248 -16.43 -6.45 -20.72
N GLY A 249 -16.35 -6.23 -22.04
CA GLY A 249 -17.12 -7.00 -23.01
C GLY A 249 -16.85 -8.47 -22.75
N LYS A 250 -17.90 -9.27 -22.66
CA LYS A 250 -17.83 -10.71 -22.40
C LYS A 250 -16.89 -11.45 -23.37
N ASP A 251 -16.57 -10.81 -24.49
CA ASP A 251 -15.79 -11.39 -25.60
C ASP A 251 -14.31 -10.98 -25.63
N SER A 252 -13.85 -10.02 -24.82
CA SER A 252 -12.47 -9.50 -24.93
C SER A 252 -11.43 -10.25 -24.11
N GLY A 253 -11.83 -11.10 -23.16
CA GLY A 253 -10.92 -11.75 -22.21
C GLY A 253 -10.22 -10.80 -21.23
N LEU A 254 -10.42 -9.48 -21.37
CA LEU A 254 -9.82 -8.45 -20.52
C LEU A 254 -10.66 -8.23 -19.27
N ALA A 255 -9.98 -8.11 -18.12
CA ALA A 255 -10.62 -7.76 -16.86
C ALA A 255 -10.90 -6.26 -16.75
N TRP A 256 -9.99 -5.44 -17.32
CA TRP A 256 -10.00 -3.99 -17.22
C TRP A 256 -9.66 -3.34 -18.55
N ASP A 257 -10.25 -2.16 -18.83
CA ASP A 257 -9.82 -1.38 -19.98
C ASP A 257 -8.67 -0.44 -19.58
N ILE A 258 -8.87 0.38 -18.54
CA ILE A 258 -7.91 1.35 -18.07
C ILE A 258 -7.66 1.14 -16.58
N VAL A 259 -6.39 0.94 -16.21
CA VAL A 259 -5.93 0.89 -14.83
C VAL A 259 -4.90 2.00 -14.60
N LEU A 260 -5.19 2.87 -13.66
CA LEU A 260 -4.29 3.93 -13.22
C LEU A 260 -3.74 3.58 -11.84
N CYS A 261 -2.47 3.28 -11.75
CA CYS A 261 -1.77 2.95 -10.51
C CYS A 261 -1.00 4.19 -10.02
N ASP A 262 -1.52 4.86 -9.00
CA ASP A 262 -0.82 5.97 -8.35
C ASP A 262 0.06 5.46 -7.19
N GLU A 263 1.20 6.13 -6.97
CA GLU A 263 2.27 5.70 -6.07
C GLU A 263 2.72 4.25 -6.35
N ALA A 264 2.92 3.94 -7.64
CA ALA A 264 3.20 2.59 -8.13
C ALA A 264 4.50 1.97 -7.57
N HIS A 265 5.38 2.77 -6.98
CA HIS A 265 6.58 2.28 -6.28
C HIS A 265 6.25 1.39 -5.06
N GLU A 266 5.05 1.53 -4.47
CA GLU A 266 4.60 0.71 -3.34
C GLU A 266 3.93 -0.60 -3.79
N ALA A 267 3.53 -0.68 -5.05
CA ALA A 267 2.69 -1.78 -5.54
C ALA A 267 3.33 -3.17 -5.36
N GLY A 268 4.63 -3.30 -5.62
CA GLY A 268 5.34 -4.59 -5.50
C GLY A 268 5.39 -5.11 -4.06
N ASP A 269 5.66 -4.24 -3.09
CA ASP A 269 5.73 -4.62 -1.68
C ASP A 269 4.34 -4.91 -1.11
N ILE A 270 3.34 -4.08 -1.44
CA ILE A 270 1.95 -4.33 -1.02
C ILE A 270 1.44 -5.63 -1.65
N ALA A 271 1.78 -5.93 -2.92
CA ALA A 271 1.44 -7.19 -3.55
C ALA A 271 2.04 -8.39 -2.80
N ARG A 272 3.31 -8.29 -2.44
CA ARG A 272 4.04 -9.34 -1.71
C ARG A 272 3.42 -9.60 -0.34
N ASP A 273 3.11 -8.54 0.39
CA ASP A 273 2.46 -8.64 1.69
C ASP A 273 1.05 -9.21 1.60
N PHE A 274 0.26 -8.75 0.63
CA PHE A 274 -1.13 -9.16 0.49
C PHE A 274 -1.28 -10.58 -0.05
N MET A 275 -0.48 -10.98 -1.02
CA MET A 275 -0.49 -12.34 -1.57
C MET A 275 0.14 -13.36 -0.62
N GLY A 276 0.91 -12.90 0.35
CA GLY A 276 1.40 -13.69 1.47
C GLY A 276 0.32 -14.07 2.45
N ARG A 277 0.69 -14.81 3.46
CA ARG A 277 -0.21 -15.21 4.55
C ARG A 277 0.50 -15.16 5.90
N ASP A 278 -0.30 -14.77 6.87
CA ASP A 278 0.05 -14.89 8.28
C ASP A 278 -0.92 -15.87 8.90
N LEU A 279 -0.43 -17.04 9.29
CA LEU A 279 -1.21 -18.06 9.97
C LEU A 279 -1.02 -17.95 11.48
N THR A 280 -2.12 -18.09 12.18
CA THR A 280 -2.16 -18.23 13.62
C THR A 280 -2.98 -19.48 13.98
N GLU A 281 -2.84 -19.97 15.18
CA GLU A 281 -3.63 -21.07 15.69
C GLU A 281 -5.16 -20.86 15.50
N ARG A 282 -5.61 -19.61 15.51
CA ARG A 282 -7.02 -19.24 15.28
C ARG A 282 -7.57 -19.71 13.94
N GLY A 283 -6.73 -19.87 12.93
CA GLY A 283 -7.15 -20.40 11.62
C GLY A 283 -7.71 -21.80 11.72
N ALA A 284 -6.98 -22.71 12.36
CA ALA A 284 -7.40 -24.09 12.64
C ALA A 284 -8.59 -24.14 13.62
N ALA A 285 -8.57 -23.30 14.66
CA ALA A 285 -9.66 -23.21 15.63
C ALA A 285 -11.01 -22.82 14.99
N LYS A 286 -11.02 -21.96 13.96
CA LYS A 286 -12.26 -21.63 13.23
C LYS A 286 -12.79 -22.79 12.39
N VAL A 287 -11.92 -23.66 11.86
CA VAL A 287 -12.34 -24.90 11.16
C VAL A 287 -12.95 -25.87 12.16
N SER A 288 -12.32 -26.05 13.33
CA SER A 288 -12.84 -26.86 14.42
C SER A 288 -14.22 -26.36 14.91
N ALA A 289 -14.36 -25.05 15.12
CA ALA A 289 -15.62 -24.45 15.55
C ALA A 289 -16.75 -24.66 14.53
N TRP A 290 -16.45 -24.66 13.22
CA TRP A 290 -17.43 -25.01 12.19
C TRP A 290 -17.84 -26.50 12.30
N LEU A 291 -16.89 -27.42 12.44
CA LEU A 291 -17.18 -28.83 12.60
C LEU A 291 -18.10 -29.11 13.80
N LYS A 292 -17.84 -28.48 14.97
CA LYS A 292 -18.67 -28.59 16.16
C LYS A 292 -20.10 -28.13 15.94
N ARG A 293 -20.26 -26.91 15.35
CA ARG A 293 -21.60 -26.37 15.03
C ARG A 293 -22.35 -27.22 14.04
N SER A 294 -21.69 -27.65 12.96
CA SER A 294 -22.33 -28.50 11.95
C SER A 294 -22.73 -29.89 12.48
N ALA A 295 -22.11 -30.35 13.58
CA ALA A 295 -22.50 -31.56 14.27
C ALA A 295 -23.82 -31.38 15.08
N GLU A 296 -24.06 -30.18 15.62
CA GLU A 296 -25.28 -29.81 16.33
C GLU A 296 -26.46 -29.60 15.38
N ASP A 297 -26.22 -29.01 14.21
CA ASP A 297 -27.22 -28.65 13.19
C ASP A 297 -27.73 -29.86 12.36
N GLY A 298 -27.12 -31.03 12.50
CA GLY A 298 -27.57 -32.29 11.84
C GLY A 298 -27.28 -32.33 10.33
N ASP A 299 -26.30 -31.59 9.84
CA ASP A 299 -25.94 -31.41 8.45
C ASP A 299 -25.31 -32.69 7.83
N ASP A 300 -25.63 -33.04 6.58
CA ASP A 300 -25.32 -34.31 5.87
C ASP A 300 -23.84 -34.63 5.59
N GLY A 301 -22.90 -33.98 6.25
CA GLY A 301 -21.45 -34.10 5.99
C GLY A 301 -20.74 -35.27 6.69
N GLY A 302 -21.39 -36.02 7.58
CA GLY A 302 -20.82 -37.10 8.43
C GLY A 302 -21.56 -37.25 9.74
N SER A 303 -21.25 -38.28 10.54
CA SER A 303 -21.88 -38.43 11.86
C SER A 303 -21.42 -37.32 12.83
N ALA A 304 -22.30 -36.88 13.71
CA ALA A 304 -21.98 -35.85 14.71
C ALA A 304 -20.75 -36.21 15.56
N PRO A 305 -20.62 -37.50 16.07
CA PRO A 305 -19.44 -37.92 16.80
C PRO A 305 -18.13 -37.79 15.98
N GLU A 306 -18.14 -38.11 14.68
CA GLU A 306 -16.94 -38.01 13.82
C GLU A 306 -16.50 -36.56 13.65
N ARG A 307 -17.44 -35.64 13.50
CA ARG A 307 -17.15 -34.19 13.37
C ARG A 307 -16.55 -33.63 14.65
N ILE A 308 -17.12 -34.00 15.81
CA ILE A 308 -16.61 -33.56 17.11
C ILE A 308 -15.21 -34.16 17.37
N ALA A 309 -15.01 -35.44 17.05
CA ALA A 309 -13.69 -36.07 17.17
C ALA A 309 -12.65 -35.40 16.29
N LEU A 310 -12.97 -35.15 15.01
CA LEU A 310 -12.08 -34.44 14.08
C LEU A 310 -11.78 -33.03 14.57
N ALA A 311 -12.76 -32.29 15.06
CA ALA A 311 -12.57 -30.96 15.61
C ALA A 311 -11.57 -30.96 16.78
N SER A 312 -11.69 -31.92 17.70
CA SER A 312 -10.77 -32.04 18.83
C SER A 312 -9.37 -32.44 18.40
N GLN A 313 -9.22 -33.32 17.41
CA GLN A 313 -7.92 -33.68 16.82
C GLN A 313 -7.23 -32.47 16.15
N ILE A 314 -7.98 -31.65 15.39
CA ILE A 314 -7.45 -30.42 14.79
C ILE A 314 -6.95 -29.44 15.86
N GLU A 315 -7.71 -29.24 16.95
CA GLU A 315 -7.31 -28.35 18.05
C GLU A 315 -6.03 -28.85 18.73
N GLN A 316 -5.94 -30.13 19.05
CA GLN A 316 -4.77 -30.72 19.68
C GLN A 316 -3.53 -30.66 18.77
N SER A 317 -3.67 -31.02 17.49
CA SER A 317 -2.58 -31.00 16.52
C SER A 317 -2.11 -29.58 16.24
N ALA A 318 -3.02 -28.62 16.11
CA ALA A 318 -2.68 -27.21 15.95
C ALA A 318 -1.93 -26.69 17.18
N ALA A 319 -2.43 -26.93 18.39
CA ALA A 319 -1.77 -26.48 19.61
C ALA A 319 -0.36 -27.08 19.77
N ALA A 320 -0.15 -28.34 19.37
CA ALA A 320 1.16 -28.99 19.38
C ALA A 320 2.12 -28.32 18.40
N LEU A 321 1.67 -28.10 17.14
CA LEU A 321 2.47 -27.46 16.09
C LEU A 321 2.84 -26.02 16.48
N TRP A 322 1.88 -25.20 16.98
CA TRP A 322 2.16 -23.82 17.39
C TRP A 322 3.08 -23.73 18.61
N ARG A 323 3.04 -24.72 19.51
CA ARG A 323 4.01 -24.80 20.62
C ARG A 323 5.41 -25.07 20.08
N GLU A 324 5.57 -26.03 19.18
CA GLU A 324 6.87 -26.33 18.57
C GLU A 324 7.42 -25.13 17.79
N MET A 325 6.58 -24.42 17.04
CA MET A 325 6.96 -23.16 16.39
C MET A 325 7.44 -22.13 17.42
N GLY A 326 6.81 -22.05 18.58
CA GLY A 326 7.21 -21.17 19.68
C GLY A 326 8.58 -21.53 20.26
N ASP A 327 8.84 -22.82 20.41
CA ASP A 327 10.15 -23.32 20.91
C ASP A 327 11.31 -23.04 19.95
N ARG A 328 11.04 -22.84 18.67
CA ARG A 328 12.05 -22.44 17.65
C ARG A 328 12.35 -20.93 17.63
N LEU A 329 11.51 -20.11 18.26
CA LEU A 329 11.74 -18.68 18.31
C LEU A 329 12.85 -18.32 19.30
N PRO A 330 13.72 -17.35 18.96
CA PRO A 330 14.72 -16.85 19.90
C PRO A 330 14.04 -16.23 21.12
N ILE A 331 14.67 -16.43 22.30
CA ILE A 331 14.17 -15.83 23.54
C ILE A 331 14.21 -14.31 23.42
N ALA A 332 13.06 -13.67 23.59
CA ALA A 332 12.96 -12.21 23.56
C ALA A 332 13.67 -11.61 24.78
N HIS A 333 14.61 -10.71 24.55
CA HIS A 333 15.20 -9.92 25.62
C HIS A 333 14.41 -8.61 25.80
N PRO A 334 14.14 -8.18 27.05
CA PRO A 334 13.41 -6.93 27.30
C PRO A 334 14.06 -5.74 26.56
N GLY A 335 13.25 -5.04 25.74
CA GLY A 335 13.69 -3.87 24.99
C GLY A 335 14.42 -4.14 23.66
N GLN A 336 14.61 -5.41 23.27
CA GLN A 336 15.07 -5.78 21.93
C GLN A 336 13.88 -6.14 21.04
N ARG A 337 14.00 -5.82 19.73
CA ARG A 337 13.06 -6.31 18.74
C ARG A 337 13.27 -7.82 18.63
N GLN A 338 12.20 -8.58 18.72
CA GLN A 338 12.27 -10.01 18.48
C GLN A 338 12.62 -10.25 17.01
N GLU A 339 13.66 -11.03 16.76
CA GLU A 339 14.11 -11.38 15.42
C GLU A 339 13.14 -12.43 14.83
N ALA A 340 12.81 -12.27 13.56
CA ALA A 340 12.06 -13.27 12.83
C ALA A 340 12.92 -14.52 12.63
N HIS A 341 12.39 -15.70 12.89
CA HIS A 341 13.08 -16.97 12.70
C HIS A 341 12.68 -17.57 11.34
N ARG A 342 13.60 -17.58 10.37
CA ARG A 342 13.34 -18.19 9.06
C ARG A 342 13.19 -19.71 9.17
N VAL A 343 12.10 -20.23 8.61
CA VAL A 343 11.85 -21.68 8.51
C VAL A 343 12.64 -22.20 7.31
N ARG A 344 13.80 -22.77 7.58
CA ARG A 344 14.69 -23.42 6.58
C ARG A 344 14.59 -24.94 6.69
N GLU A 345 14.38 -25.45 7.87
CA GLU A 345 14.09 -26.85 8.18
C GLU A 345 12.60 -27.07 8.23
N GLY A 346 12.12 -28.20 7.75
CA GLY A 346 10.71 -28.53 7.70
C GLY A 346 10.01 -28.43 9.07
N LEU A 347 8.74 -28.09 9.06
CA LEU A 347 7.86 -28.16 10.23
C LEU A 347 7.09 -29.46 10.19
N PRO A 348 6.85 -30.13 11.34
CA PRO A 348 6.08 -31.38 11.41
C PRO A 348 4.58 -31.08 11.32
N ALA A 349 4.12 -30.65 10.16
CA ALA A 349 2.75 -30.23 9.93
C ALA A 349 1.87 -31.31 9.29
N GLU A 350 2.43 -32.46 8.92
CA GLU A 350 1.78 -33.51 8.14
C GLU A 350 0.47 -33.95 8.75
N HIS A 351 0.47 -34.22 10.05
CA HIS A 351 -0.74 -34.69 10.75
C HIS A 351 -1.84 -33.62 10.74
N LEU A 352 -1.51 -32.36 10.97
CA LEU A 352 -2.50 -31.27 10.91
C LEU A 352 -3.03 -31.09 9.48
N ILE A 353 -2.18 -31.26 8.47
CA ILE A 353 -2.57 -31.20 7.05
C ILE A 353 -3.59 -32.29 6.72
N GLU A 354 -3.35 -33.55 7.13
CA GLU A 354 -4.30 -34.65 6.95
C GLU A 354 -5.66 -34.36 7.60
N LEU A 355 -5.67 -33.82 8.81
CA LEU A 355 -6.89 -33.45 9.51
C LEU A 355 -7.64 -32.31 8.81
N LEU A 356 -6.92 -31.32 8.29
CA LEU A 356 -7.51 -30.20 7.51
C LEU A 356 -8.07 -30.68 6.17
N ASP A 357 -7.42 -31.66 5.51
CA ASP A 357 -7.93 -32.25 4.27
C ASP A 357 -9.22 -33.03 4.52
N ARG A 358 -9.31 -33.77 5.63
CA ARG A 358 -10.56 -34.44 6.08
C ARG A 358 -11.66 -33.42 6.34
N ALA A 359 -11.36 -32.33 7.04
CA ALA A 359 -12.32 -31.26 7.33
C ALA A 359 -12.79 -30.58 6.03
N ALA A 360 -11.88 -30.30 5.09
CA ALA A 360 -12.21 -29.76 3.78
C ALA A 360 -13.10 -30.71 2.98
N ALA A 361 -12.85 -32.03 3.02
CA ALA A 361 -13.69 -33.03 2.35
C ALA A 361 -15.11 -33.08 2.92
N MET A 362 -15.25 -33.00 4.26
CA MET A 362 -16.56 -32.92 4.91
C MET A 362 -17.31 -31.65 4.52
N ALA A 363 -16.62 -30.48 4.53
CA ALA A 363 -17.21 -29.23 4.09
C ALA A 363 -17.61 -29.26 2.61
N SER A 364 -16.77 -29.82 1.72
CA SER A 364 -17.10 -30.00 0.31
C SER A 364 -18.32 -30.91 0.11
N LYS A 365 -18.50 -31.94 0.93
CA LYS A 365 -19.66 -32.81 0.88
C LYS A 365 -20.92 -32.03 1.26
N ALA A 366 -20.91 -31.27 2.37
CA ALA A 366 -22.04 -30.42 2.76
C ALA A 366 -22.38 -29.40 1.67
N VAL A 367 -21.39 -28.74 1.07
CA VAL A 367 -21.57 -27.82 -0.05
C VAL A 367 -22.29 -28.49 -1.23
N ARG A 368 -21.84 -29.69 -1.61
CA ARG A 368 -22.45 -30.43 -2.74
C ARG A 368 -23.89 -30.86 -2.44
N SER A 369 -24.14 -31.37 -1.22
CA SER A 369 -25.49 -31.79 -0.81
C SER A 369 -26.49 -30.65 -0.88
N ILE A 370 -26.12 -29.46 -0.34
CA ILE A 370 -27.01 -28.29 -0.35
C ILE A 370 -27.17 -27.76 -1.80
N LYS A 371 -26.10 -27.67 -2.57
CA LYS A 371 -26.19 -27.22 -4.00
C LYS A 371 -27.04 -28.14 -4.87
N ALA A 372 -27.14 -29.43 -4.54
CA ALA A 372 -27.98 -30.36 -5.26
C ALA A 372 -29.50 -30.08 -5.12
N LEU A 373 -29.90 -29.27 -4.11
CA LEU A 373 -31.29 -28.81 -3.95
C LEU A 373 -31.71 -27.76 -5.01
N GLY A 374 -30.76 -27.24 -5.77
CA GLY A 374 -31.05 -26.32 -6.90
C GLY A 374 -31.62 -24.99 -6.47
N SER A 375 -32.75 -24.59 -7.07
CA SER A 375 -33.47 -23.33 -6.77
C SER A 375 -34.21 -23.32 -5.45
N ASP A 376 -34.38 -24.48 -4.81
CA ASP A 376 -35.25 -24.67 -3.65
C ASP A 376 -34.50 -24.45 -2.33
N ILE A 377 -33.28 -23.89 -2.37
CA ILE A 377 -32.46 -23.61 -1.19
C ILE A 377 -33.10 -22.46 -0.39
N ASP A 378 -33.55 -22.77 0.83
CA ASP A 378 -34.09 -21.79 1.76
C ASP A 378 -33.00 -20.91 2.40
N PRO A 379 -33.36 -19.78 3.07
CA PRO A 379 -32.37 -18.89 3.71
C PRO A 379 -31.47 -19.58 4.74
N GLY A 380 -32.00 -20.51 5.55
CA GLY A 380 -31.22 -21.27 6.53
C GLY A 380 -30.17 -22.16 5.86
N GLN A 381 -30.57 -22.89 4.82
CA GLN A 381 -29.67 -23.71 4.03
C GLN A 381 -28.60 -22.90 3.31
N ARG A 382 -28.93 -21.67 2.81
CA ARG A 382 -27.92 -20.75 2.25
C ARG A 382 -26.89 -20.34 3.28
N LYS A 383 -27.28 -20.06 4.52
CA LYS A 383 -26.38 -19.75 5.62
C LYS A 383 -25.42 -20.91 5.91
N VAL A 384 -25.95 -22.12 6.01
CA VAL A 384 -25.14 -23.34 6.19
C VAL A 384 -24.19 -23.56 5.01
N LEU A 385 -24.68 -23.40 3.78
CA LEU A 385 -23.85 -23.47 2.57
C LEU A 385 -22.65 -22.52 2.64
N ARG A 386 -22.88 -21.27 2.97
CA ARG A 386 -21.79 -20.27 3.06
C ARG A 386 -20.82 -20.55 4.21
N ALA A 387 -21.32 -21.03 5.35
CA ALA A 387 -20.46 -21.46 6.45
C ALA A 387 -19.55 -22.63 6.04
N ALA A 388 -20.10 -23.61 5.32
CA ALA A 388 -19.36 -24.76 4.81
C ALA A 388 -18.32 -24.32 3.73
N GLU A 389 -18.69 -23.47 2.79
CA GLU A 389 -17.76 -22.91 1.79
C GLU A 389 -16.60 -22.13 2.43
N ASN A 390 -16.89 -21.36 3.49
CA ASN A 390 -15.86 -20.63 4.22
C ASN A 390 -14.92 -21.57 4.99
N ALA A 391 -15.45 -22.62 5.60
CA ALA A 391 -14.67 -23.64 6.30
C ALA A 391 -13.77 -24.43 5.35
N GLU A 392 -14.32 -24.89 4.21
CA GLU A 392 -13.56 -25.56 3.16
C GLU A 392 -12.39 -24.71 2.66
N ARG A 393 -12.65 -23.46 2.30
CA ARG A 393 -11.63 -22.53 1.80
C ARG A 393 -10.55 -22.29 2.84
N ARG A 394 -10.94 -22.10 4.11
CA ARG A 394 -10.01 -21.89 5.22
C ARG A 394 -9.13 -23.11 5.46
N ALA A 395 -9.71 -24.31 5.50
CA ALA A 395 -8.98 -25.56 5.68
C ALA A 395 -7.95 -25.75 4.54
N ARG A 396 -8.38 -25.61 3.27
CA ARG A 396 -7.51 -25.74 2.10
C ARG A 396 -6.39 -24.69 2.08
N ARG A 397 -6.69 -23.45 2.46
CA ARG A 397 -5.72 -22.36 2.49
C ARG A 397 -4.68 -22.58 3.60
N THR A 398 -5.10 -22.94 4.81
CA THR A 398 -4.18 -23.25 5.92
C THR A 398 -3.30 -24.43 5.55
N ARG A 399 -3.88 -25.47 5.00
CA ARG A 399 -3.18 -26.66 4.49
C ARG A 399 -2.10 -26.30 3.49
N SER A 400 -2.42 -25.52 2.46
CA SER A 400 -1.49 -25.17 1.39
C SER A 400 -0.23 -24.43 1.88
N TRP A 401 -0.36 -23.56 2.88
CA TRP A 401 0.79 -22.86 3.46
C TRP A 401 1.59 -23.74 4.43
N LEU A 402 0.94 -24.65 5.15
CA LEU A 402 1.63 -25.64 5.98
C LEU A 402 2.38 -26.65 5.11
N ASP A 403 1.84 -27.03 3.97
CA ASP A 403 2.48 -27.90 3.00
C ASP A 403 3.84 -27.33 2.52
N ALA A 404 3.87 -26.04 2.19
CA ALA A 404 5.13 -25.36 1.87
C ALA A 404 6.12 -25.33 3.04
N ALA A 405 5.64 -25.47 4.28
CA ALA A 405 6.48 -25.48 5.46
C ALA A 405 7.09 -26.86 5.79
N ILE A 406 6.55 -27.94 5.23
CA ILE A 406 7.14 -29.29 5.38
C ILE A 406 8.47 -29.36 4.65
N CYS A 407 8.49 -28.92 3.39
CA CYS A 407 9.68 -28.90 2.53
C CYS A 407 9.96 -27.50 1.96
N PRO A 408 10.47 -26.55 2.75
CA PRO A 408 10.69 -25.18 2.29
C PRO A 408 11.62 -25.10 1.06
N ALA A 409 12.52 -26.04 0.89
CA ALA A 409 13.44 -26.13 -0.25
C ALA A 409 12.71 -26.37 -1.59
N GLU A 410 11.52 -26.98 -1.58
CA GLU A 410 10.70 -27.24 -2.77
C GLU A 410 9.85 -26.03 -3.17
N ALA A 411 9.85 -24.97 -2.35
CA ALA A 411 9.14 -23.72 -2.61
C ALA A 411 10.10 -22.52 -2.76
N PRO A 412 11.01 -22.52 -3.76
CA PRO A 412 12.14 -21.57 -3.86
C PRO A 412 11.71 -20.11 -4.03
N HIS A 413 10.48 -19.88 -4.48
CA HIS A 413 9.90 -18.53 -4.64
C HIS A 413 9.04 -18.09 -3.45
N THR A 414 9.14 -18.80 -2.31
CA THR A 414 8.40 -18.49 -1.09
C THR A 414 9.36 -18.39 0.07
N VAL A 415 9.24 -17.33 0.87
CA VAL A 415 9.95 -17.20 2.13
C VAL A 415 9.00 -17.43 3.29
N LEU A 416 9.42 -18.27 4.23
CA LEU A 416 8.65 -18.66 5.42
C LEU A 416 9.42 -18.30 6.69
N TRP A 417 8.70 -17.74 7.68
CA TRP A 417 9.32 -17.42 8.96
C TRP A 417 8.31 -17.45 10.11
N LEU A 418 8.84 -17.52 11.31
CA LEU A 418 8.11 -17.41 12.57
C LEU A 418 8.40 -16.04 13.19
N GLU A 419 7.39 -15.43 13.77
CA GLU A 419 7.55 -14.25 14.61
C GLU A 419 6.65 -14.33 15.82
N SER A 420 7.04 -13.71 16.93
CA SER A 420 6.21 -13.59 18.10
C SER A 420 5.49 -12.25 18.11
N HIS A 421 4.27 -12.28 18.57
CA HIS A 421 3.46 -11.10 18.83
C HIS A 421 2.90 -11.17 20.24
N THR A 422 3.24 -10.19 21.05
CA THR A 422 2.68 -10.07 22.40
C THR A 422 1.34 -9.33 22.34
N ASP A 423 0.28 -9.96 22.82
CA ASP A 423 -1.04 -9.32 22.91
C ASP A 423 -1.09 -8.27 24.03
N LYS A 424 -2.15 -7.47 24.08
CA LYS A 424 -2.35 -6.43 25.10
C LYS A 424 -2.41 -6.97 26.54
N ARG A 425 -2.53 -8.28 26.71
CA ARG A 425 -2.54 -8.98 28.01
C ARG A 425 -1.17 -9.54 28.40
N GLY A 426 -0.13 -9.21 27.60
CA GLY A 426 1.23 -9.71 27.81
C GLY A 426 1.42 -11.18 27.44
N ARG A 427 0.52 -11.79 26.66
CA ARG A 427 0.66 -13.17 26.19
C ARG A 427 1.31 -13.19 24.81
N ASP A 428 2.35 -14.00 24.68
CA ASP A 428 3.03 -14.19 23.42
C ASP A 428 2.26 -15.17 22.52
N HIS A 429 2.05 -14.77 21.30
CA HIS A 429 1.43 -15.58 20.25
C HIS A 429 2.41 -15.76 19.11
N VAL A 430 2.55 -16.98 18.64
CA VAL A 430 3.38 -17.27 17.46
C VAL A 430 2.54 -17.04 16.21
N ARG A 431 3.17 -16.36 15.25
CA ARG A 431 2.65 -16.16 13.91
C ARG A 431 3.59 -16.85 12.93
N PHE A 432 3.04 -17.72 12.10
CA PHE A 432 3.72 -18.30 10.96
C PHE A 432 3.43 -17.46 9.73
N CYS A 433 4.46 -16.88 9.14
CA CYS A 433 4.38 -15.94 8.04
C CYS A 433 4.97 -16.54 6.76
N GLY A 434 4.32 -16.28 5.65
CA GLY A 434 4.80 -16.66 4.32
C GLY A 434 4.59 -15.56 3.30
N ARG A 435 5.59 -15.31 2.44
CA ARG A 435 5.50 -14.34 1.35
C ARG A 435 6.02 -14.95 0.05
N PHE A 436 5.36 -14.60 -1.06
CA PHE A 436 5.88 -14.88 -2.40
C PHE A 436 6.97 -13.87 -2.75
N LEU A 437 8.09 -14.36 -3.26
CA LEU A 437 9.21 -13.52 -3.68
C LEU A 437 8.98 -12.96 -5.09
N ASP A 438 8.46 -13.78 -5.99
CA ASP A 438 8.13 -13.40 -7.37
C ASP A 438 6.65 -13.01 -7.51
N VAL A 439 6.34 -11.77 -7.13
CA VAL A 439 5.01 -11.20 -7.38
C VAL A 439 4.86 -10.65 -8.80
N GLY A 440 5.97 -10.41 -9.48
CA GLY A 440 5.99 -9.87 -10.83
C GLY A 440 5.30 -10.77 -11.83
N SER A 441 5.53 -12.10 -11.78
CA SER A 441 4.87 -13.08 -12.63
C SER A 441 3.35 -13.09 -12.44
N VAL A 442 2.87 -12.89 -11.22
CA VAL A 442 1.44 -12.79 -10.92
C VAL A 442 0.86 -11.51 -11.48
N LEU A 443 1.55 -10.38 -11.31
CA LEU A 443 1.10 -9.09 -11.88
C LEU A 443 1.08 -9.15 -13.41
N GLN A 444 2.07 -9.81 -14.01
CA GLN A 444 2.13 -9.98 -15.46
C GLN A 444 0.90 -10.73 -16.01
N THR A 445 0.51 -11.84 -15.36
CA THR A 445 -0.60 -12.68 -15.83
C THR A 445 -1.97 -12.15 -15.45
N GLU A 446 -2.12 -11.60 -14.25
CA GLU A 446 -3.44 -11.25 -13.69
C GLU A 446 -3.80 -9.76 -13.82
N LEU A 447 -2.81 -8.87 -13.96
CA LEU A 447 -3.05 -7.45 -14.13
C LEU A 447 -2.69 -6.98 -15.56
N PHE A 448 -1.42 -7.13 -15.95
CA PHE A 448 -0.94 -6.51 -17.19
C PHE A 448 -1.49 -7.19 -18.44
N ALA A 449 -1.48 -8.52 -18.50
CA ALA A 449 -2.03 -9.27 -19.64
C ALA A 449 -3.57 -9.19 -19.73
N ARG A 450 -4.23 -8.78 -18.64
CA ARG A 450 -5.70 -8.71 -18.56
C ARG A 450 -6.24 -7.28 -18.61
N SER A 451 -5.37 -6.29 -18.75
CA SER A 451 -5.73 -4.89 -18.89
C SER A 451 -5.31 -4.38 -20.26
N ARG A 452 -6.14 -3.56 -20.90
CA ARG A 452 -5.77 -2.95 -22.17
C ARG A 452 -4.66 -1.93 -21.99
N ALA A 453 -4.80 -1.04 -21.00
CA ALA A 453 -3.80 -0.04 -20.68
C ALA A 453 -3.60 0.06 -19.17
N VAL A 454 -2.33 0.09 -18.72
CA VAL A 454 -1.95 0.29 -17.32
C VAL A 454 -0.94 1.43 -17.23
N ILE A 455 -1.32 2.49 -16.53
CA ILE A 455 -0.44 3.63 -16.25
C ILE A 455 0.08 3.51 -14.81
N LEU A 456 1.37 3.37 -14.67
CA LEU A 456 2.07 3.21 -13.40
C LEU A 456 2.75 4.53 -13.04
N SER A 457 2.10 5.36 -12.24
CA SER A 457 2.54 6.72 -11.91
C SER A 457 3.07 6.84 -10.48
N SER A 458 4.09 7.64 -10.30
CA SER A 458 4.56 8.07 -8.97
C SER A 458 5.42 9.34 -9.07
N ALA A 459 5.70 9.96 -7.92
CA ALA A 459 6.71 11.00 -7.81
C ALA A 459 8.14 10.44 -7.85
N THR A 460 8.30 9.15 -7.54
CA THR A 460 9.59 8.47 -7.40
C THR A 460 9.47 7.02 -7.87
N LEU A 461 9.97 6.72 -9.07
CA LEU A 461 10.06 5.36 -9.63
C LEU A 461 11.50 4.99 -9.97
N THR A 462 12.30 5.99 -10.36
CA THR A 462 13.68 5.78 -10.75
C THR A 462 14.60 5.66 -9.54
N THR A 463 15.61 4.79 -9.66
CA THR A 463 16.63 4.58 -8.64
C THR A 463 18.02 4.79 -9.26
N GLY A 464 18.79 5.74 -8.72
CA GLY A 464 20.09 6.11 -9.28
C GLY A 464 20.06 7.48 -9.99
N PRO A 465 20.99 7.76 -10.91
CA PRO A 465 21.03 9.01 -11.65
C PRO A 465 19.72 9.22 -12.41
N LEU A 466 19.17 10.44 -12.33
CA LEU A 466 17.95 10.77 -13.05
C LEU A 466 18.14 10.49 -14.56
N PRO A 467 17.17 9.84 -15.22
CA PRO A 467 17.19 9.64 -16.66
C PRO A 467 17.09 10.97 -17.39
N ALA A 468 17.31 10.98 -18.69
CA ALA A 468 17.01 12.15 -19.49
C ALA A 468 15.52 12.46 -19.38
N LEU A 469 15.21 13.70 -18.95
CA LEU A 469 13.85 14.15 -18.67
C LEU A 469 13.10 14.45 -19.96
N ASN A 470 11.78 14.33 -19.91
CA ASN A 470 10.86 14.61 -21.03
C ASN A 470 11.09 13.74 -22.29
N LEU A 471 11.83 12.64 -22.17
CA LEU A 471 12.05 11.69 -23.25
C LEU A 471 11.44 10.34 -22.90
N LEU A 472 10.53 9.87 -23.76
CA LEU A 472 10.04 8.48 -23.70
C LEU A 472 11.19 7.55 -24.10
N ARG A 473 11.49 6.56 -23.26
CA ARG A 473 12.58 5.63 -23.49
C ARG A 473 12.11 4.18 -23.50
N GLU A 474 12.58 3.45 -24.48
CA GLU A 474 12.74 2.00 -24.41
C GLU A 474 14.10 1.73 -23.79
N ALA A 475 14.16 1.01 -22.68
CA ALA A 475 15.34 1.00 -21.81
C ALA A 475 16.24 -0.21 -21.99
N GLY A 476 17.51 -0.07 -21.59
CA GLY A 476 18.47 -1.13 -21.40
C GLY A 476 18.50 -1.65 -19.94
N ALA A 477 19.17 -2.79 -19.71
CA ALA A 477 19.19 -3.50 -18.43
C ALA A 477 19.88 -2.75 -17.25
N SER A 478 20.58 -1.64 -17.50
CA SER A 478 21.30 -0.86 -16.48
C SER A 478 20.73 0.53 -16.25
N ASP A 479 19.48 0.75 -16.58
CA ASP A 479 18.85 2.08 -16.47
C ASP A 479 18.25 2.34 -15.08
N ALA A 480 17.86 3.60 -14.85
CA ALA A 480 17.26 4.05 -13.60
C ALA A 480 15.90 3.39 -13.29
N TRP A 481 15.28 2.73 -14.25
CA TRP A 481 13.98 2.07 -14.15
C TRP A 481 14.08 0.57 -13.86
N HIS A 482 15.31 0.01 -13.85
CA HIS A 482 15.54 -1.44 -13.72
C HIS A 482 14.84 -2.00 -12.48
N TRP A 483 15.02 -1.37 -11.33
CA TRP A 483 14.47 -1.83 -10.08
C TRP A 483 12.94 -1.93 -10.11
N ILE A 484 12.24 -0.88 -10.53
CA ILE A 484 10.77 -0.88 -10.54
C ILE A 484 10.19 -1.87 -11.56
N ARG A 485 10.86 -2.05 -12.70
CA ARG A 485 10.47 -3.08 -13.66
C ARG A 485 10.60 -4.47 -13.05
N GLN A 486 11.68 -4.76 -12.38
CA GLN A 486 11.90 -6.03 -11.68
C GLN A 486 10.85 -6.25 -10.58
N GLN A 487 10.59 -5.27 -9.75
CA GLN A 487 9.59 -5.37 -8.66
C GLN A 487 8.19 -5.67 -9.19
N LEU A 488 7.83 -5.19 -10.36
CA LEU A 488 6.51 -5.35 -10.96
C LEU A 488 6.44 -6.44 -12.05
N GLY A 489 7.56 -7.10 -12.38
CA GLY A 489 7.62 -8.10 -13.44
C GLY A 489 7.44 -7.51 -14.85
N LEU A 490 7.76 -6.24 -15.04
CA LEU A 490 7.64 -5.58 -16.33
C LEU A 490 8.83 -5.88 -17.24
N PRO A 491 8.63 -6.08 -18.54
CA PRO A 491 9.71 -6.22 -19.51
C PRO A 491 10.65 -5.00 -19.51
N SER A 492 11.92 -5.21 -19.84
CA SER A 492 12.89 -4.12 -19.99
C SER A 492 12.49 -3.12 -21.09
N THR A 493 11.69 -3.57 -22.05
CA THR A 493 11.12 -2.77 -23.14
C THR A 493 9.92 -1.92 -22.76
N THR A 494 9.37 -2.08 -21.55
CA THR A 494 8.21 -1.26 -21.12
C THR A 494 8.54 0.21 -21.21
N PRO A 495 7.76 1.03 -21.94
CA PRO A 495 7.99 2.46 -22.08
C PRO A 495 8.03 3.16 -20.71
N ALA A 496 8.93 4.12 -20.57
CA ALA A 496 9.13 4.86 -19.33
C ALA A 496 9.41 6.32 -19.60
N LEU A 497 8.77 7.22 -18.85
CA LEU A 497 8.89 8.65 -18.96
C LEU A 497 9.13 9.28 -17.58
N ALA A 498 10.18 10.08 -17.44
CA ALA A 498 10.36 11.00 -16.32
C ALA A 498 10.27 12.43 -16.82
N VAL A 499 9.46 13.25 -16.17
CA VAL A 499 9.33 14.67 -16.50
C VAL A 499 10.07 15.55 -15.50
N ALA A 500 10.47 16.73 -15.94
CA ALA A 500 11.16 17.70 -15.10
C ALA A 500 10.26 18.20 -13.96
N SER A 501 10.88 18.50 -12.81
CA SER A 501 10.20 19.23 -11.74
C SER A 501 9.86 20.65 -12.20
N PRO A 502 8.66 21.16 -11.87
CA PRO A 502 8.30 22.54 -12.17
C PRO A 502 8.99 23.55 -11.23
N PHE A 503 9.75 23.07 -10.24
CA PHE A 503 10.37 23.89 -9.21
C PHE A 503 11.84 24.19 -9.52
N ASP A 504 12.27 25.41 -9.23
CA ASP A 504 13.69 25.80 -9.28
C ASP A 504 14.40 25.44 -7.97
N PHE A 505 14.79 24.17 -7.85
CA PHE A 505 15.53 23.71 -6.66
C PHE A 505 16.85 24.46 -6.42
N ARG A 506 17.44 25.14 -7.41
CA ARG A 506 18.65 25.94 -7.22
C ARG A 506 18.35 27.17 -6.37
N ALA A 507 17.23 27.82 -6.63
CA ALA A 507 16.79 28.99 -5.89
C ALA A 507 16.05 28.62 -4.58
N GLN A 508 15.28 27.54 -4.59
CA GLN A 508 14.34 27.20 -3.52
C GLN A 508 14.93 26.30 -2.44
N ALA A 509 15.92 25.45 -2.74
CA ALA A 509 16.38 24.41 -1.81
C ALA A 509 17.90 24.40 -1.61
N LEU A 510 18.32 24.21 -0.36
CA LEU A 510 19.70 23.88 0.00
C LEU A 510 19.77 22.45 0.54
N LEU A 511 20.61 21.60 -0.05
CA LEU A 511 20.97 20.30 0.50
C LEU A 511 22.21 20.43 1.39
N CYS A 512 22.08 20.16 2.68
CA CYS A 512 23.21 20.12 3.60
C CYS A 512 23.57 18.68 3.98
N LEU A 513 24.84 18.35 3.81
CA LEU A 513 25.43 17.07 4.19
C LEU A 513 26.55 17.37 5.22
N PRO A 514 26.22 17.57 6.51
CA PRO A 514 27.17 18.07 7.49
C PRO A 514 28.35 17.14 7.66
N ALA A 515 29.55 17.72 7.71
CA ALA A 515 30.78 16.98 7.97
C ALA A 515 30.91 16.66 9.48
N GLY A 516 31.68 15.65 9.80
CA GLY A 516 32.01 15.33 11.19
C GLY A 516 30.92 14.61 11.99
N MET A 517 29.87 14.07 11.34
CA MET A 517 28.76 13.39 12.02
C MET A 517 29.15 12.09 12.72
N GLY A 518 30.29 11.47 12.36
CA GLY A 518 30.67 10.14 12.86
C GLY A 518 30.07 9.00 12.04
N ASP A 519 30.47 7.77 12.33
CA ASP A 519 29.99 6.58 11.62
C ASP A 519 28.80 5.95 12.37
N PRO A 520 27.59 5.90 11.78
CA PRO A 520 26.39 5.37 12.44
C PRO A 520 26.48 3.87 12.78
N THR A 521 27.49 3.16 12.25
CA THR A 521 27.68 1.72 12.50
C THR A 521 28.77 1.44 13.54
N ARG A 522 29.79 2.30 13.63
CA ARG A 522 30.93 2.11 14.54
C ARG A 522 30.77 2.85 15.86
N ASP A 523 30.19 4.05 15.82
CA ASP A 523 29.93 4.90 17.00
C ASP A 523 28.49 5.41 16.94
N ARG A 524 27.57 4.51 17.26
CA ARG A 524 26.15 4.80 17.20
C ARG A 524 25.72 5.91 18.18
N GLU A 525 26.24 5.90 19.42
CA GLU A 525 25.85 6.88 20.43
C GLU A 525 26.37 8.28 20.09
N GLY A 526 27.62 8.39 19.68
CA GLY A 526 28.19 9.66 19.24
C GLY A 526 27.51 10.20 17.99
N PHE A 527 27.18 9.32 17.03
CA PHE A 527 26.39 9.70 15.87
C PHE A 527 25.00 10.20 16.26
N ASP A 528 24.27 9.43 17.07
CA ASP A 528 22.91 9.77 17.52
C ASP A 528 22.87 11.11 18.28
N ALA A 529 23.89 11.40 19.11
CA ALA A 529 24.02 12.68 19.81
C ALA A 529 24.17 13.85 18.82
N LYS A 530 25.10 13.71 17.84
CA LYS A 530 25.30 14.74 16.82
C LYS A 530 24.09 14.96 15.91
N VAL A 531 23.32 13.92 15.65
CA VAL A 531 22.05 14.06 14.90
C VAL A 531 21.07 14.93 15.70
N VAL A 532 20.94 14.69 17.01
CA VAL A 532 20.05 15.50 17.88
C VAL A 532 20.50 16.96 17.92
N GLU A 533 21.81 17.22 18.08
CA GLU A 533 22.40 18.57 18.02
C GLU A 533 22.13 19.24 16.67
N ALA A 534 22.26 18.50 15.55
CA ALA A 534 21.97 19.03 14.23
C ALA A 534 20.48 19.39 14.07
N VAL A 535 19.56 18.56 14.58
CA VAL A 535 18.13 18.89 14.57
C VAL A 535 17.84 20.16 15.38
N GLU A 536 18.46 20.31 16.55
CA GLU A 536 18.33 21.50 17.40
C GLU A 536 18.81 22.76 16.67
N GLU A 537 20.02 22.71 16.11
CA GLU A 537 20.61 23.84 15.41
C GLU A 537 19.77 24.27 14.18
N VAL A 538 19.32 23.30 13.40
CA VAL A 538 18.45 23.53 12.24
C VAL A 538 17.09 24.08 12.66
N ALA A 539 16.48 23.54 13.72
CA ALA A 539 15.19 24.02 14.23
C ALA A 539 15.25 25.46 14.74
N ARG A 540 16.34 25.84 15.42
CA ARG A 540 16.58 27.24 15.83
C ARG A 540 16.68 28.16 14.60
N ALA A 541 17.46 27.75 13.59
CA ALA A 541 17.65 28.53 12.36
C ALA A 541 16.35 28.64 11.53
N ALA A 542 15.52 27.60 11.53
CA ALA A 542 14.23 27.54 10.81
C ALA A 542 13.05 28.18 11.57
N GLY A 543 13.29 28.79 12.75
CA GLY A 543 12.22 29.34 13.58
C GLY A 543 11.17 28.30 14.00
N GLY A 544 11.60 27.06 14.27
CA GLY A 544 10.75 25.96 14.72
C GLY A 544 10.04 25.17 13.59
N ARG A 545 10.01 25.67 12.36
CA ARG A 545 9.28 25.06 11.22
C ARG A 545 10.02 23.86 10.62
N THR A 546 10.20 22.81 11.45
CA THR A 546 11.11 21.70 11.16
C THR A 546 10.41 20.36 11.22
N LEU A 547 10.59 19.55 10.17
CA LEU A 547 10.23 18.14 10.11
C LEU A 547 11.52 17.31 10.27
N ALA A 548 11.69 16.67 11.43
CA ALA A 548 12.81 15.78 11.72
C ALA A 548 12.37 14.31 11.52
N LEU A 549 12.95 13.64 10.54
CA LEU A 549 12.60 12.29 10.09
C LEU A 549 13.69 11.30 10.51
N PHE A 550 13.32 10.34 11.32
CA PHE A 550 14.21 9.34 11.90
C PHE A 550 13.91 7.95 11.35
N THR A 551 14.94 7.13 11.28
CA THR A 551 14.83 5.71 10.89
C THR A 551 14.35 4.81 12.03
N SER A 552 14.23 5.31 13.26
CA SER A 552 13.70 4.56 14.39
C SER A 552 12.87 5.43 15.33
N ARG A 553 11.84 4.81 15.93
CA ARG A 553 10.95 5.47 16.90
C ARG A 553 11.72 5.93 18.14
N ARG A 554 12.64 5.08 18.67
CA ARG A 554 13.50 5.42 19.80
C ARG A 554 14.28 6.72 19.56
N MET A 555 14.78 6.90 18.33
CA MET A 555 15.55 8.10 18.00
C MET A 555 14.66 9.35 17.90
N ALA A 556 13.45 9.21 17.34
CA ALA A 556 12.46 10.29 17.31
C ALA A 556 12.06 10.74 18.73
N GLU A 557 11.80 9.79 19.62
CA GLU A 557 11.47 10.05 21.04
C GLU A 557 12.63 10.70 21.80
N ARG A 558 13.87 10.21 21.59
CA ARG A 558 15.10 10.80 22.17
C ARG A 558 15.30 12.24 21.72
N ALA A 559 15.15 12.51 20.43
CA ALA A 559 15.28 13.86 19.88
C ALA A 559 14.19 14.78 20.43
N ALA A 560 12.94 14.34 20.48
CA ALA A 560 11.85 15.12 21.04
C ALA A 560 12.08 15.47 22.53
N ALA A 561 12.55 14.51 23.33
CA ALA A 561 12.87 14.74 24.75
C ALA A 561 14.00 15.77 24.92
N HIS A 562 15.07 15.65 24.14
CA HIS A 562 16.19 16.61 24.16
C HIS A 562 15.71 18.02 23.79
N LEU A 563 15.00 18.17 22.66
CA LEU A 563 14.53 19.47 22.18
C LEU A 563 13.58 20.17 23.17
N ARG A 564 12.76 19.40 23.90
CA ARG A 564 11.90 19.94 24.98
C ARG A 564 12.74 20.43 26.15
N ALA A 565 13.77 19.68 26.53
CA ALA A 565 14.69 20.08 27.63
C ALA A 565 15.46 21.37 27.31
N GLN A 566 15.73 21.64 26.02
CA GLN A 566 16.43 22.87 25.58
C GLN A 566 15.55 24.14 25.60
N GLY A 567 14.25 24.05 25.83
CA GLY A 567 13.36 25.21 25.95
C GLY A 567 13.37 26.12 24.71
N LEU A 568 13.26 25.56 23.50
CA LEU A 568 13.44 26.30 22.24
C LEU A 568 12.39 27.39 21.94
N GLY A 569 11.33 27.49 22.74
CA GLY A 569 10.22 28.42 22.50
C GLY A 569 9.22 27.96 21.43
N PHE A 570 9.42 26.80 20.84
CA PHE A 570 8.52 26.18 19.85
C PHE A 570 7.94 24.87 20.37
N PRO A 571 6.68 24.52 20.06
CA PRO A 571 6.13 23.21 20.37
C PRO A 571 6.95 22.10 19.72
N VAL A 572 7.29 21.07 20.50
CA VAL A 572 7.94 19.86 20.04
C VAL A 572 6.92 18.72 20.05
N LEU A 573 6.56 18.25 18.87
CA LEU A 573 5.60 17.20 18.63
C LEU A 573 6.38 15.89 18.38
N CYS A 574 5.85 14.77 18.88
CA CYS A 574 6.42 13.46 18.62
C CYS A 574 5.37 12.51 18.10
N GLN A 575 5.72 11.74 17.09
CA GLN A 575 4.86 10.69 16.54
C GLN A 575 4.54 9.66 17.62
N GLY A 576 3.24 9.32 17.74
CA GLY A 576 2.73 8.34 18.71
C GLY A 576 2.13 8.98 19.97
N GLU A 577 2.37 10.27 20.24
CA GLU A 577 1.75 10.98 21.36
C GLU A 577 0.32 11.44 21.04
N GLN A 578 0.05 11.72 19.75
CA GLN A 578 -1.26 12.13 19.27
C GLN A 578 -1.56 11.45 17.91
N PRO A 579 -2.84 11.35 17.51
CA PRO A 579 -3.21 10.92 16.18
C PRO A 579 -2.58 11.77 15.10
N ARG A 580 -2.17 11.17 14.00
CA ARG A 580 -1.49 11.83 12.87
C ARG A 580 -2.20 13.11 12.37
N PRO A 581 -3.53 13.16 12.18
CA PRO A 581 -4.22 14.38 11.76
C PRO A 581 -4.02 15.55 12.73
N HIS A 582 -4.00 15.29 14.03
CA HIS A 582 -3.78 16.33 15.06
C HIS A 582 -2.36 16.88 15.00
N LEU A 583 -1.34 16.02 14.82
CA LEU A 583 0.05 16.45 14.65
C LEU A 583 0.20 17.35 13.42
N LEU A 584 -0.43 16.98 12.30
CA LEU A 584 -0.40 17.77 11.07
C LEU A 584 -1.15 19.10 11.22
N ALA A 585 -2.30 19.12 11.88
CA ALA A 585 -3.04 20.34 12.19
C ALA A 585 -2.24 21.29 13.08
N ALA A 586 -1.55 20.77 14.09
CA ALA A 586 -0.67 21.55 14.94
C ALA A 586 0.49 22.18 14.17
N MET A 587 1.15 21.44 13.26
CA MET A 587 2.20 21.95 12.36
C MET A 587 1.70 23.06 11.43
N LYS A 588 0.46 22.98 10.94
CA LYS A 588 -0.16 24.01 10.08
C LYS A 588 -0.53 25.26 10.86
N SER A 589 -0.88 25.14 12.15
CA SER A 589 -1.41 26.26 12.93
C SER A 589 -0.33 27.19 13.48
N LYS A 590 0.87 26.67 13.76
CA LYS A 590 1.97 27.45 14.35
C LYS A 590 3.32 26.80 14.11
N PRO A 591 4.43 27.59 14.09
CA PRO A 591 5.78 27.04 13.99
C PRO A 591 6.01 25.96 15.06
N SER A 592 6.34 24.76 14.61
CA SER A 592 6.49 23.57 15.48
C SER A 592 7.56 22.66 14.94
N ILE A 593 8.17 21.85 15.81
CA ILE A 593 9.14 20.83 15.45
C ILE A 593 8.42 19.48 15.55
N LEU A 594 8.39 18.70 14.47
CA LEU A 594 7.82 17.36 14.49
C LEU A 594 8.93 16.31 14.35
N CYS A 595 9.10 15.50 15.38
CA CYS A 595 9.96 14.31 15.36
C CYS A 595 9.12 13.09 14.97
N ALA A 596 9.43 12.47 13.80
CA ALA A 596 8.65 11.38 13.24
C ALA A 596 9.53 10.31 12.59
N THR A 597 8.93 9.16 12.27
CA THR A 597 9.60 8.06 11.57
C THR A 597 9.12 7.93 10.13
N THR A 598 9.59 6.90 9.44
CA THR A 598 9.35 6.63 8.01
C THR A 598 7.87 6.67 7.59
N SER A 599 6.91 6.39 8.48
CA SER A 599 5.49 6.52 8.18
C SER A 599 5.04 7.97 7.90
N PHE A 600 5.85 8.97 8.25
CA PHE A 600 5.67 10.38 7.90
C PHE A 600 6.47 10.80 6.65
N TRP A 601 7.27 9.90 6.07
CA TRP A 601 7.98 10.17 4.82
C TRP A 601 7.04 10.14 3.63
N THR A 602 5.95 9.37 3.73
CA THR A 602 4.90 9.25 2.71
C THR A 602 3.57 9.85 3.19
N GLY A 603 2.73 10.32 2.27
CA GLY A 603 1.35 10.73 2.56
C GLY A 603 1.17 11.88 3.56
N VAL A 604 2.17 12.77 3.74
CA VAL A 604 2.06 13.98 4.58
C VAL A 604 1.94 15.20 3.67
N ASP A 605 0.89 15.98 3.86
CA ASP A 605 0.69 17.25 3.17
C ASP A 605 0.78 18.42 4.15
N LEU A 606 1.94 19.10 4.13
CA LEU A 606 2.24 20.30 4.89
C LEU A 606 2.70 21.39 3.91
N PRO A 607 1.76 22.10 3.28
CA PRO A 607 2.08 23.11 2.29
C PRO A 607 2.65 24.39 2.89
N GLY A 608 3.42 25.10 2.08
CA GLY A 608 3.88 26.44 2.40
C GLY A 608 4.87 26.51 3.57
N GLU A 609 4.76 27.57 4.35
CA GLU A 609 5.70 27.90 5.43
C GLU A 609 5.59 27.01 6.66
N ALA A 610 4.71 26.00 6.68
CA ALA A 610 4.61 25.09 7.81
C ALA A 610 5.89 24.27 8.00
N VAL A 611 6.63 23.97 6.94
CA VAL A 611 7.91 23.26 6.96
C VAL A 611 8.89 23.95 6.03
N VAL A 612 9.94 24.54 6.58
CA VAL A 612 11.06 25.13 5.83
C VAL A 612 12.39 24.39 6.07
N ALA A 613 12.38 23.40 6.97
CA ALA A 613 13.53 22.52 7.18
C ALA A 613 13.07 21.07 7.30
N VAL A 614 13.76 20.19 6.58
CA VAL A 614 13.63 18.73 6.69
C VAL A 614 14.97 18.17 7.11
N VAL A 615 15.01 17.47 8.25
CA VAL A 615 16.22 16.83 8.75
C VAL A 615 16.02 15.31 8.69
N LEU A 616 16.93 14.62 8.01
CA LEU A 616 16.94 13.17 7.86
C LEU A 616 18.14 12.62 8.65
N ASP A 617 17.89 11.73 9.61
CA ASP A 617 18.96 11.21 10.49
C ASP A 617 20.01 10.44 9.70
N LYS A 618 19.61 9.51 8.86
CA LYS A 618 20.49 8.69 8.01
C LYS A 618 19.73 8.06 6.85
N MET A 619 20.48 7.37 5.98
CA MET A 619 19.90 6.55 4.91
C MET A 619 18.91 5.53 5.49
N PRO A 620 17.66 5.51 5.02
CA PRO A 620 16.62 4.61 5.52
C PRO A 620 16.76 3.21 4.93
N PHE A 621 17.91 2.57 5.13
CA PHE A 621 18.08 1.19 4.71
C PHE A 621 17.07 0.31 5.43
N PRO A 622 16.53 -0.70 4.73
CA PRO A 622 15.70 -1.71 5.35
C PRO A 622 16.38 -2.34 6.58
N VAL A 623 15.57 -2.83 7.50
CA VAL A 623 16.09 -3.46 8.72
C VAL A 623 16.83 -4.74 8.36
N MET A 624 18.02 -4.92 8.91
CA MET A 624 18.77 -6.17 8.77
C MET A 624 17.97 -7.32 9.41
N GLY A 625 18.02 -8.50 8.79
CA GLY A 625 17.24 -9.65 9.25
C GLY A 625 15.75 -9.61 8.83
N ASP A 626 15.39 -8.77 7.87
CA ASP A 626 14.08 -8.85 7.21
C ASP A 626 14.02 -10.13 6.36
N PRO A 627 13.12 -11.09 6.66
CA PRO A 627 13.11 -12.39 6.00
C PRO A 627 12.93 -12.32 4.49
N VAL A 628 12.16 -11.35 4.00
CA VAL A 628 11.89 -11.17 2.56
C VAL A 628 13.12 -10.64 1.85
N LEU A 629 13.76 -9.61 2.40
CA LEU A 629 14.95 -9.01 1.80
C LEU A 629 16.17 -9.95 1.86
N ASP A 630 16.29 -10.71 2.94
CA ASP A 630 17.33 -11.73 3.05
C ASP A 630 17.13 -12.82 1.99
N ALA A 631 15.89 -13.27 1.78
CA ALA A 631 15.57 -14.26 0.75
C ALA A 631 15.80 -13.73 -0.69
N LEU A 632 15.41 -12.49 -0.97
CA LEU A 632 15.68 -11.83 -2.25
C LEU A 632 17.19 -11.69 -2.47
N SER A 633 17.96 -11.38 -1.43
CA SER A 633 19.43 -11.29 -1.49
C SER A 633 20.08 -12.65 -1.75
N GLU A 634 19.54 -13.73 -1.16
CA GLU A 634 19.99 -15.11 -1.41
C GLU A 634 19.72 -15.51 -2.87
N LEU A 635 18.54 -15.19 -3.42
CA LEU A 635 18.24 -15.43 -4.83
C LEU A 635 19.16 -14.64 -5.76
N ALA A 636 19.44 -13.37 -5.45
CA ALA A 636 20.37 -12.55 -6.21
C ALA A 636 21.80 -13.12 -6.16
N PHE A 637 22.24 -13.60 -5.00
CA PHE A 637 23.52 -14.27 -4.86
C PHE A 637 23.60 -15.58 -5.65
N ALA A 638 22.56 -16.42 -5.57
CA ALA A 638 22.50 -17.68 -6.32
C ALA A 638 22.59 -17.45 -7.85
N ARG A 639 22.01 -16.34 -8.34
CA ARG A 639 22.03 -15.95 -9.76
C ARG A 639 23.40 -15.41 -10.22
N THR A 640 24.10 -14.66 -9.36
CA THR A 640 25.28 -13.87 -9.77
C THR A 640 26.61 -14.30 -9.15
N GLY A 641 26.59 -15.05 -8.06
CA GLY A 641 27.78 -15.36 -7.26
C GLY A 641 28.34 -14.18 -6.44
N ASP A 642 27.75 -12.99 -6.53
CA ASP A 642 28.19 -11.80 -5.81
C ASP A 642 27.25 -11.47 -4.64
N ARG A 643 27.79 -11.57 -3.42
CA ARG A 643 27.05 -11.30 -2.16
C ARG A 643 26.49 -9.88 -2.03
N TRP A 644 26.99 -8.93 -2.80
CA TRP A 644 26.55 -7.55 -2.77
C TRP A 644 25.40 -7.26 -3.75
N THR A 645 25.07 -8.20 -4.63
CA THR A 645 24.03 -8.00 -5.63
C THR A 645 22.67 -7.74 -4.98
N GLY A 646 22.27 -8.53 -3.99
CA GLY A 646 21.00 -8.31 -3.29
C GLY A 646 20.92 -6.93 -2.62
N TRP A 647 22.01 -6.46 -2.01
CA TRP A 647 22.06 -5.12 -1.45
C TRP A 647 21.92 -4.04 -2.53
N ARG A 648 22.58 -4.20 -3.69
CA ARG A 648 22.49 -3.25 -4.80
C ARG A 648 21.12 -3.24 -5.47
N GLU A 649 20.50 -4.41 -5.60
CA GLU A 649 19.22 -4.58 -6.31
C GLU A 649 18.00 -4.35 -5.40
N GLU A 650 18.11 -4.50 -4.08
CA GLU A 650 16.99 -4.37 -3.17
C GLU A 650 17.14 -3.26 -2.13
N SER A 651 18.21 -3.30 -1.33
CA SER A 651 18.35 -2.41 -0.18
C SER A 651 18.65 -0.96 -0.57
N LEU A 652 19.60 -0.77 -1.51
CA LEU A 652 20.00 0.57 -1.94
C LEU A 652 18.91 1.29 -2.72
N PRO A 653 18.19 0.66 -3.69
CA PRO A 653 17.07 1.28 -4.37
C PRO A 653 15.96 1.72 -3.42
N ARG A 654 15.54 0.87 -2.49
CA ARG A 654 14.51 1.17 -1.48
C ARG A 654 14.89 2.35 -0.61
N ALA A 655 16.13 2.33 -0.09
CA ALA A 655 16.67 3.43 0.71
C ALA A 655 16.74 4.74 -0.07
N THR A 656 17.09 4.68 -1.36
CA THR A 656 17.16 5.86 -2.24
C THR A 656 15.79 6.46 -2.48
N LEU A 657 14.79 5.63 -2.79
CA LEU A 657 13.41 6.09 -2.99
C LEU A 657 12.85 6.72 -1.71
N ALA A 658 13.02 6.06 -0.58
CA ALA A 658 12.56 6.58 0.70
C ALA A 658 13.24 7.92 1.03
N LEU A 659 14.57 8.04 0.82
CA LEU A 659 15.27 9.31 1.02
C LEU A 659 14.73 10.43 0.12
N ARG A 660 14.47 10.13 -1.17
CA ARG A 660 13.87 11.08 -2.12
C ARG A 660 12.48 11.53 -1.67
N GLN A 661 11.67 10.61 -1.15
CA GLN A 661 10.34 10.93 -0.62
C GLN A 661 10.41 11.83 0.60
N GLY A 662 11.32 11.54 1.54
CA GLY A 662 11.56 12.37 2.71
C GLY A 662 12.03 13.78 2.34
N ALA A 663 13.02 13.89 1.46
CA ALA A 663 13.52 15.18 0.95
C ALA A 663 12.44 15.95 0.17
N GLY A 664 11.60 15.25 -0.58
CA GLY A 664 10.48 15.83 -1.35
C GLY A 664 9.35 16.43 -0.51
N ARG A 665 9.42 16.32 0.83
CA ARG A 665 8.47 17.00 1.74
C ARG A 665 8.72 18.50 1.83
N LEU A 666 9.88 18.99 1.40
CA LEU A 666 10.25 20.40 1.51
C LEU A 666 9.56 21.29 0.48
N ILE A 667 9.64 20.96 -0.80
CA ILE A 667 9.16 21.81 -1.90
C ILE A 667 7.95 21.18 -2.57
N ARG A 668 6.81 21.89 -2.55
CA ARG A 668 5.51 21.46 -3.10
C ARG A 668 4.85 22.51 -3.98
N SER A 669 5.24 23.77 -3.78
CA SER A 669 4.76 24.90 -4.55
C SER A 669 5.93 25.75 -5.07
N VAL A 670 5.64 26.65 -6.00
CA VAL A 670 6.64 27.60 -6.55
C VAL A 670 7.09 28.63 -5.52
N THR A 671 6.36 28.78 -4.42
CA THR A 671 6.67 29.69 -3.33
C THR A 671 7.39 29.04 -2.16
N ASP A 672 7.44 27.70 -2.11
CA ASP A 672 8.11 26.97 -1.02
C ASP A 672 9.62 27.12 -1.16
N TRP A 673 10.29 27.13 -0.03
CA TRP A 673 11.74 27.22 0.04
C TRP A 673 12.24 26.61 1.36
N GLY A 674 13.52 26.24 1.42
CA GLY A 674 14.08 25.75 2.67
C GLY A 674 15.32 24.89 2.51
N VAL A 675 15.59 24.07 3.56
CA VAL A 675 16.80 23.27 3.67
C VAL A 675 16.44 21.80 3.91
N VAL A 676 17.10 20.91 3.19
CA VAL A 676 17.16 19.48 3.49
C VAL A 676 18.52 19.16 4.10
N VAL A 677 18.54 18.64 5.32
CA VAL A 677 19.77 18.18 5.99
C VAL A 677 19.75 16.66 6.06
N VAL A 678 20.78 16.00 5.55
CA VAL A 678 20.96 14.54 5.68
C VAL A 678 22.22 14.27 6.47
N CYS A 679 22.04 13.75 7.68
CA CYS A 679 23.14 13.58 8.64
C CYS A 679 24.04 12.36 8.37
N ASP A 680 23.77 11.59 7.31
CA ASP A 680 24.49 10.35 7.00
C ASP A 680 25.81 10.59 6.27
N PRO A 681 26.98 10.37 6.91
CA PRO A 681 28.28 10.58 6.27
C PRO A 681 28.57 9.57 5.15
N ARG A 682 27.84 8.46 5.08
CA ARG A 682 28.02 7.44 4.03
C ARG A 682 27.68 7.97 2.64
N LEU A 683 26.81 8.98 2.54
CA LEU A 683 26.51 9.66 1.28
C LEU A 683 27.72 10.36 0.66
N THR A 684 28.70 10.75 1.48
CA THR A 684 29.89 11.46 1.02
C THR A 684 31.15 10.59 1.02
N SER A 685 31.11 9.46 1.74
CA SER A 685 32.29 8.58 1.91
C SER A 685 32.18 7.25 1.18
N LYS A 686 31.00 6.84 0.71
CA LYS A 686 30.79 5.58 0.00
C LYS A 686 30.53 5.81 -1.49
N ALA A 687 30.96 4.86 -2.32
CA ALA A 687 30.86 4.95 -3.78
C ALA A 687 29.43 5.19 -4.30
N TYR A 688 28.41 4.60 -3.63
CA TYR A 688 27.01 4.79 -4.03
C TYR A 688 26.45 6.19 -3.72
N GLY A 689 27.10 6.92 -2.79
CA GLY A 689 26.56 8.18 -2.27
C GLY A 689 26.40 9.26 -3.33
N ALA A 690 27.34 9.38 -4.25
CA ALA A 690 27.25 10.37 -5.34
C ALA A 690 26.02 10.16 -6.23
N GLY A 691 25.66 8.90 -6.53
CA GLY A 691 24.44 8.57 -7.27
C GLY A 691 23.17 8.93 -6.51
N VAL A 692 23.13 8.62 -5.19
CA VAL A 692 22.01 8.96 -4.31
C VAL A 692 21.85 10.48 -4.20
N ILE A 693 22.92 11.24 -3.95
CA ILE A 693 22.88 12.71 -3.89
C ILE A 693 22.35 13.30 -5.21
N LYS A 694 22.84 12.82 -6.34
CA LYS A 694 22.38 13.27 -7.65
C LYS A 694 20.89 13.00 -7.86
N SER A 695 20.37 11.88 -7.33
CA SER A 695 18.96 11.53 -7.44
C SER A 695 18.01 12.44 -6.65
N LEU A 696 18.51 13.19 -5.66
CA LEU A 696 17.72 14.20 -4.93
C LEU A 696 17.40 15.44 -5.77
N GLY A 697 18.12 15.69 -6.85
CA GLY A 697 17.86 16.82 -7.77
C GLY A 697 18.12 18.21 -7.19
N MET A 698 18.83 18.31 -6.04
CA MET A 698 19.14 19.57 -5.37
C MET A 698 20.59 20.01 -5.67
N PRO A 699 20.82 20.97 -6.57
CA PRO A 699 22.15 21.35 -7.01
C PRO A 699 22.92 22.20 -5.99
N ALA A 700 22.23 23.02 -5.19
CA ALA A 700 22.85 23.82 -4.14
C ALA A 700 23.19 22.93 -2.93
N GLN A 701 24.48 22.81 -2.60
CA GLN A 701 24.96 21.93 -1.53
C GLN A 701 25.85 22.65 -0.53
N ALA A 702 25.73 22.24 0.74
CA ALA A 702 26.54 22.70 1.86
C ALA A 702 27.11 21.52 2.65
N ARG A 703 28.20 21.76 3.40
CA ARG A 703 28.88 20.76 4.23
C ARG A 703 28.94 21.12 5.70
N SER A 704 28.27 22.19 6.10
CA SER A 704 28.25 22.67 7.50
C SER A 704 26.87 23.22 7.88
N LEU A 705 26.51 23.07 9.12
CA LEU A 705 25.30 23.66 9.70
C LEU A 705 25.39 25.20 9.75
N ALA A 706 26.62 25.76 9.83
CA ALA A 706 26.82 27.20 9.69
C ALA A 706 26.28 27.76 8.36
N ALA A 707 26.45 27.01 7.26
CA ALA A 707 25.87 27.41 5.95
C ALA A 707 24.34 27.37 5.98
N VAL A 708 23.73 26.44 6.74
CA VAL A 708 22.26 26.39 6.95
C VAL A 708 21.79 27.67 7.68
N ARG A 709 22.48 28.07 8.75
CA ARG A 709 22.16 29.33 9.45
C ARG A 709 22.26 30.55 8.53
N GLN A 710 23.32 30.65 7.73
CA GLN A 710 23.53 31.73 6.75
C GLN A 710 22.41 31.73 5.69
N TRP A 711 22.00 30.55 5.21
CA TRP A 711 20.90 30.42 4.26
C TRP A 711 19.58 30.97 4.79
N PHE A 712 19.24 30.69 6.05
CA PHE A 712 18.04 31.23 6.69
C PHE A 712 18.18 32.74 7.00
N ALA A 713 19.32 33.18 7.49
CA ALA A 713 19.57 34.63 7.76
C ALA A 713 19.41 35.46 6.49
N ALA A 714 20.03 35.06 5.39
CA ALA A 714 19.93 35.75 4.10
C ALA A 714 18.49 35.89 3.56
N ARG A 715 17.56 35.04 4.02
CA ARG A 715 16.14 35.08 3.64
C ARG A 715 15.25 35.75 4.67
N GLY A 716 15.67 35.77 5.94
CA GLY A 716 15.01 36.54 7.01
C GLY A 716 15.14 38.03 6.83
N ASP A 717 16.29 38.48 6.36
CA ASP A 717 16.58 39.91 6.08
C ASP A 717 15.89 40.40 4.78
N ALA A 718 15.42 39.50 3.92
CA ALA A 718 14.74 39.81 2.65
C ALA A 718 13.20 39.85 2.76
N ARG A 719 12.64 39.57 3.97
CA ARG A 719 11.21 39.66 4.31
C ARG A 719 10.98 40.72 5.38
#